data_c4364257e72f77b8c41a6164de799620
#
_entry.id   c4364257e72f77b8c41a6164de799620
#
_cell.length_a   1.000
_cell.length_b   1.000
_cell.length_c   1.000
_cell.angle_alpha   90.00
_cell.angle_beta   90.00
_cell.angle_gamma   90.00
#
_symmetry.space_group_name_H-M   'P 1'
#
loop_
_entity.id
_entity.type
_entity.pdbx_description
1 polymer ?
#
loop_
_entity_poly.entity_id
_entity_poly.type
_entity_poly.pdbx_seq_one_letter_code
_entity_poly.pdbx_strand_id
1 'polypeptide(L)'
;MGTKKKILFLLFLGLVAEVDAQLRLSQLDLSRATQTYGTLVTGRSVTGEEAFVAGEKCEDPVGVHSKSIIRINVKGSAVRLSGKIGVTDTQIDYHSSEVTASPQPDGTRVLFHQVNGQKYLAGVEDQGNTMKKGVVMFRVLGDGRELYSQKMASGEKMKSLEVDIRKVKQLELRVDDGGDGPSGDFAVWSGVRIDSDNQLASAESVEAMSGDEGVSQEDWNKMAAKLKDLPVADYPFMKRSATDWLLTPETYKAEVKAGSDGKSLVLTNGLTARVFRITPNLATVDIVNQMSGENMLRAVSGEGELVINGQKWYLGGLEGQPERGYLKMEWLDDMSVRDSSFIVEDFYITDSVRTLDWARSRWALNKQLPTGKSLTFVLRGVDKVKDLKVKLHYDIYDHIPVIRKHLEILNEGSETVNLDAFKLEQLFFAEPESTEGDMSRRYLPNIHIESDYTMGGTFWEYTGDRTEHWTTDKAYTSQCNYELNTLCTLEVYNEVGPDIEIEPDKTFASYQVYEMPVDSYDRERKGLFLRRFYRTVAPWTTENPIFMHLTTIDEQTVKRAVDQCVETGYEMIILSFGSGMNAETTDQNHIAYIKSLVDYARSKGIEMGGYSLLASRWISEEVDVINPATGKRGGATFGSSPCICSQWGVDYLAKIKNFYEQTGLTLFEHDGSYPGDVCASTSHAYHKGLNDSQWKQFHRVTDLYHWCLAKGISLNVPDFYFLNGSTKTSIGYREVNWSLPRDRQLIHSRQVNYSNTYDRMASSCWSFVPLVEYHGGGAAATLEPLNEHLETYYQIMMGNYGAGIQACYRGPRLYDTEETKSCVKKVIS
;
A
#
# COMPACT_ATOMS: atom_id res chain seq x y z
N MET A 1 -72.81 -23.50 -74.63
CA MET A 1 -72.80 -23.61 -73.18
C MET A 1 -71.35 -23.63 -72.72
N GLY A 2 -70.93 -22.63 -72.04
CA GLY A 2 -69.57 -22.58 -71.50
C GLY A 2 -69.03 -21.15 -71.42
N THR A 3 -69.26 -20.54 -70.34
CA THR A 3 -68.96 -19.12 -70.02
C THR A 3 -67.46 -18.92 -69.82
N LYS A 4 -66.87 -18.04 -70.58
CA LYS A 4 -65.46 -17.56 -70.37
C LYS A 4 -65.44 -16.55 -69.28
N LYS A 5 -64.72 -16.87 -68.16
CA LYS A 5 -64.31 -15.93 -67.12
C LYS A 5 -63.00 -15.29 -67.54
N LYS A 6 -63.05 -13.95 -67.69
CA LYS A 6 -61.86 -13.09 -67.81
C LYS A 6 -61.23 -12.92 -66.41
N ILE A 7 -59.97 -13.23 -66.25
CA ILE A 7 -59.16 -12.96 -65.07
C ILE A 7 -58.54 -11.59 -65.33
N LEU A 8 -58.85 -10.62 -64.43
CA LEU A 8 -58.23 -9.31 -64.37
C LEU A 8 -56.98 -9.37 -63.45
N PHE A 9 -55.83 -9.16 -64.05
CA PHE A 9 -54.57 -9.07 -63.29
C PHE A 9 -54.43 -7.66 -62.70
N LEU A 10 -54.72 -7.48 -61.41
CA LEU A 10 -54.36 -6.27 -60.69
C LEU A 10 -52.92 -6.39 -60.26
N LEU A 11 -52.03 -5.56 -60.81
CA LEU A 11 -50.70 -5.30 -60.25
C LEU A 11 -50.87 -4.53 -58.96
N PHE A 12 -50.66 -5.18 -57.84
CA PHE A 12 -50.36 -4.53 -56.57
C PHE A 12 -48.88 -4.13 -56.57
N LEU A 13 -48.57 -2.85 -56.77
CA LEU A 13 -47.28 -2.31 -56.32
C LEU A 13 -47.33 -2.32 -54.80
N GLY A 14 -46.68 -3.32 -54.20
CA GLY A 14 -46.36 -3.30 -52.78
C GLY A 14 -45.27 -2.26 -52.53
N LEU A 15 -45.59 -1.11 -51.91
CA LEU A 15 -44.63 -0.34 -51.17
C LEU A 15 -44.22 -1.23 -50.00
N VAL A 16 -43.02 -1.77 -50.10
CA VAL A 16 -42.35 -2.30 -48.90
C VAL A 16 -41.93 -1.05 -48.13
N ALA A 17 -42.71 -0.67 -47.13
CA ALA A 17 -42.25 0.23 -46.08
C ALA A 17 -41.13 -0.53 -45.37
N GLU A 18 -39.89 -0.11 -45.56
CA GLU A 18 -38.78 -0.50 -44.69
C GLU A 18 -39.17 -0.03 -43.27
N VAL A 19 -39.53 -0.96 -42.40
CA VAL A 19 -39.71 -0.70 -41.00
C VAL A 19 -38.31 -0.69 -40.42
N ASP A 20 -37.69 0.50 -40.42
CA ASP A 20 -36.47 0.73 -39.62
C ASP A 20 -36.78 0.39 -38.18
N ALA A 21 -36.17 -0.63 -37.64
CA ALA A 21 -36.24 -0.95 -36.23
C ALA A 21 -35.44 0.10 -35.45
N GLN A 22 -36.13 0.90 -34.66
CA GLN A 22 -35.57 2.02 -33.91
C GLN A 22 -35.69 1.74 -32.42
N LEU A 23 -34.57 1.75 -31.70
CA LEU A 23 -34.51 1.54 -30.26
C LEU A 23 -34.15 2.86 -29.56
N ARG A 24 -34.96 3.27 -28.56
CA ARG A 24 -34.69 4.49 -27.77
C ARG A 24 -33.79 4.18 -26.59
N LEU A 25 -32.85 5.09 -26.28
CA LEU A 25 -31.97 4.99 -25.14
C LEU A 25 -32.71 4.83 -23.81
N SER A 26 -33.82 5.57 -23.64
CA SER A 26 -34.68 5.51 -22.44
C SER A 26 -35.43 4.18 -22.24
N GLN A 27 -35.49 3.34 -23.27
CA GLN A 27 -36.12 2.03 -23.21
C GLN A 27 -35.17 0.90 -22.82
N LEU A 28 -33.86 1.21 -22.73
CA LEU A 28 -32.85 0.25 -22.28
C LEU A 28 -32.86 0.11 -20.75
N ASP A 29 -32.43 -1.04 -20.26
CA ASP A 29 -32.11 -1.18 -18.85
C ASP A 29 -30.77 -0.47 -18.59
N LEU A 30 -30.84 0.73 -18.01
CA LEU A 30 -29.69 1.56 -17.68
C LEU A 30 -29.27 1.43 -16.21
N SER A 31 -29.76 0.43 -15.50
CA SER A 31 -29.45 0.19 -14.08
C SER A 31 -27.96 -0.05 -13.81
N ARG A 32 -27.21 -0.44 -14.85
CA ARG A 32 -25.76 -0.67 -14.79
C ARG A 32 -24.92 0.50 -15.31
N ALA A 33 -25.55 1.58 -15.74
CA ALA A 33 -24.83 2.79 -16.11
C ALA A 33 -24.17 3.41 -14.87
N THR A 34 -22.93 3.86 -15.00
CA THR A 34 -22.17 4.45 -13.89
C THR A 34 -22.15 5.97 -14.01
N GLN A 35 -22.15 6.67 -12.86
CA GLN A 35 -21.84 8.10 -12.79
C GLN A 35 -21.29 8.47 -11.40
N THR A 36 -20.59 9.60 -11.32
CA THR A 36 -19.91 10.00 -10.08
C THR A 36 -20.89 10.42 -8.98
N TYR A 37 -21.99 11.06 -9.31
CA TYR A 37 -22.97 11.59 -8.36
C TYR A 37 -24.40 11.26 -8.75
N GLY A 38 -25.19 10.79 -7.78
CA GLY A 38 -26.59 10.42 -7.99
C GLY A 38 -26.76 9.17 -8.85
N THR A 39 -27.99 8.92 -9.28
CA THR A 39 -28.36 7.84 -10.21
C THR A 39 -28.85 8.43 -11.53
N LEU A 40 -28.55 7.75 -12.62
CA LEU A 40 -29.07 8.10 -13.95
C LEU A 40 -30.61 8.01 -13.93
N VAL A 41 -31.27 8.97 -14.58
CA VAL A 41 -32.73 9.08 -14.57
C VAL A 41 -33.31 9.08 -16.00
N THR A 42 -34.23 8.16 -16.28
CA THR A 42 -34.95 8.13 -17.56
C THR A 42 -36.25 8.95 -17.47
N GLY A 43 -36.59 9.66 -18.55
CA GLY A 43 -37.76 10.49 -18.65
C GLY A 43 -37.67 11.86 -17.94
N ARG A 44 -36.57 12.14 -17.26
CA ARG A 44 -36.36 13.37 -16.46
C ARG A 44 -34.90 13.82 -16.50
N SER A 45 -34.65 15.00 -15.94
CA SER A 45 -33.28 15.42 -15.62
C SER A 45 -32.71 14.56 -14.48
N VAL A 46 -31.39 14.56 -14.28
CA VAL A 46 -30.75 13.84 -13.18
C VAL A 46 -31.21 14.30 -11.78
N THR A 47 -31.77 15.51 -11.70
CA THR A 47 -32.35 16.06 -10.46
C THR A 47 -33.80 15.61 -10.22
N GLY A 48 -34.38 14.80 -11.12
CA GLY A 48 -35.76 14.28 -11.01
C GLY A 48 -36.84 15.20 -11.54
N GLU A 49 -36.49 16.37 -12.07
CA GLU A 49 -37.43 17.35 -12.65
C GLU A 49 -37.61 17.14 -14.15
N GLU A 50 -38.60 17.86 -14.76
CA GLU A 50 -38.68 17.92 -16.22
C GLU A 50 -37.41 18.52 -16.82
N ALA A 51 -36.85 17.89 -17.84
CA ALA A 51 -35.58 18.30 -18.44
C ALA A 51 -35.81 19.39 -19.50
N PHE A 52 -35.21 20.56 -19.32
CA PHE A 52 -35.12 21.65 -20.27
C PHE A 52 -33.68 22.04 -20.55
N VAL A 53 -33.37 22.46 -21.77
CA VAL A 53 -32.07 22.99 -22.17
C VAL A 53 -32.27 24.29 -22.93
N ALA A 54 -31.75 25.39 -22.41
CA ALA A 54 -31.96 26.75 -22.98
C ALA A 54 -33.45 27.05 -23.28
N GLY A 55 -34.34 26.66 -22.36
CA GLY A 55 -35.78 26.84 -22.45
C GLY A 55 -36.52 25.86 -23.40
N GLU A 56 -35.84 24.96 -24.09
CA GLU A 56 -36.42 23.93 -24.94
C GLU A 56 -36.64 22.64 -24.14
N LYS A 57 -37.87 22.10 -24.14
CA LYS A 57 -38.17 20.84 -23.47
C LYS A 57 -37.48 19.67 -24.17
N CYS A 58 -36.81 18.81 -23.40
CA CYS A 58 -36.15 17.62 -23.93
C CYS A 58 -37.17 16.53 -24.30
N GLU A 59 -36.97 15.90 -25.48
CA GLU A 59 -37.72 14.73 -25.91
C GLU A 59 -37.09 13.48 -25.23
N ASP A 60 -37.90 12.67 -24.58
CA ASP A 60 -37.50 11.38 -24.04
C ASP A 60 -36.08 11.40 -23.36
N PRO A 61 -35.91 12.26 -22.33
CA PRO A 61 -34.58 12.55 -21.77
C PRO A 61 -34.05 11.39 -20.97
N VAL A 62 -32.71 11.20 -21.05
CA VAL A 62 -31.92 10.42 -20.09
C VAL A 62 -31.00 11.40 -19.38
N GLY A 63 -31.34 11.73 -18.14
CA GLY A 63 -30.59 12.68 -17.31
C GLY A 63 -29.40 12.02 -16.68
N VAL A 64 -28.22 12.62 -16.84
CA VAL A 64 -26.92 12.14 -16.33
C VAL A 64 -26.14 13.29 -15.72
N HIS A 65 -25.15 12.93 -14.90
CA HIS A 65 -24.16 13.85 -14.35
C HIS A 65 -22.77 13.55 -14.91
N SER A 66 -21.82 14.50 -14.83
CA SER A 66 -20.46 14.27 -15.33
C SER A 66 -19.78 13.06 -14.69
N LYS A 67 -18.90 12.44 -15.48
CA LYS A 67 -18.32 11.13 -15.39
C LYS A 67 -19.37 10.01 -15.40
N SER A 68 -20.42 10.17 -16.26
CA SER A 68 -21.35 9.09 -16.54
C SER A 68 -20.91 8.27 -17.75
N ILE A 69 -21.16 6.95 -17.68
CA ILE A 69 -20.87 6.00 -18.74
C ILE A 69 -22.06 5.08 -18.92
N ILE A 70 -22.58 5.04 -20.15
CA ILE A 70 -23.63 4.10 -20.58
C ILE A 70 -23.04 3.21 -21.66
N ARG A 71 -22.96 1.91 -21.43
CA ARG A 71 -22.47 0.92 -22.39
C ARG A 71 -23.62 0.14 -22.98
N ILE A 72 -23.56 -0.05 -24.32
CA ILE A 72 -24.63 -0.70 -25.10
C ILE A 72 -24.00 -1.69 -26.06
N ASN A 73 -24.38 -2.95 -25.96
CA ASN A 73 -23.94 -4.00 -26.88
C ASN A 73 -24.84 -4.00 -28.13
N VAL A 74 -24.37 -3.42 -29.20
CA VAL A 74 -25.11 -3.35 -30.48
C VAL A 74 -24.76 -4.50 -31.43
N LYS A 75 -23.87 -5.43 -31.00
CA LYS A 75 -23.52 -6.67 -31.75
C LYS A 75 -23.18 -6.48 -33.23
N GLY A 76 -22.83 -5.28 -33.65
CA GLY A 76 -22.58 -4.93 -35.06
C GLY A 76 -23.83 -4.82 -35.94
N SER A 77 -25.04 -4.83 -35.36
CA SER A 77 -26.32 -4.78 -36.07
C SER A 77 -26.89 -3.35 -36.23
N ALA A 78 -26.35 -2.39 -35.46
CA ALA A 78 -26.79 -1.00 -35.54
C ALA A 78 -26.03 -0.23 -36.62
N VAL A 79 -26.67 0.78 -37.19
CA VAL A 79 -26.11 1.60 -38.27
C VAL A 79 -25.90 3.06 -37.88
N ARG A 80 -26.74 3.60 -37.02
CA ARG A 80 -26.70 5.03 -36.66
C ARG A 80 -27.19 5.25 -35.22
N LEU A 81 -26.49 6.14 -34.52
CA LEU A 81 -26.94 6.75 -33.27
C LEU A 81 -27.36 8.19 -33.59
N SER A 82 -28.58 8.59 -33.19
CA SER A 82 -29.11 9.93 -33.44
C SER A 82 -29.86 10.47 -32.24
N GLY A 83 -29.92 11.81 -32.09
CA GLY A 83 -30.62 12.48 -30.99
C GLY A 83 -30.13 13.90 -30.78
N LYS A 84 -30.27 14.40 -29.56
CA LYS A 84 -29.71 15.68 -29.12
C LYS A 84 -28.99 15.55 -27.78
N ILE A 85 -28.05 16.44 -27.50
CA ILE A 85 -27.31 16.54 -26.24
C ILE A 85 -27.39 17.96 -25.68
N GLY A 86 -27.33 18.09 -24.37
CA GLY A 86 -27.36 19.40 -23.73
C GLY A 86 -27.07 19.37 -22.24
N VAL A 87 -26.80 20.55 -21.68
CA VAL A 87 -26.72 20.77 -20.23
C VAL A 87 -28.07 21.38 -19.80
N THR A 88 -28.73 20.78 -18.81
CA THR A 88 -30.07 21.18 -18.40
C THR A 88 -30.12 22.55 -17.73
N ASP A 89 -31.28 23.25 -17.88
CA ASP A 89 -31.54 24.57 -17.25
C ASP A 89 -31.86 24.46 -15.75
N THR A 90 -31.61 23.34 -15.12
CA THR A 90 -32.03 23.07 -13.76
C THR A 90 -31.54 24.17 -12.82
N GLN A 91 -32.49 24.97 -12.31
CA GLN A 91 -32.25 25.92 -11.23
C GLN A 91 -32.83 25.33 -9.96
N ILE A 92 -31.99 25.00 -8.99
CA ILE A 92 -32.44 24.48 -7.72
C ILE A 92 -32.51 25.65 -6.74
N ASP A 93 -33.66 25.81 -6.11
CA ASP A 93 -33.80 26.70 -4.97
C ASP A 93 -33.15 26.05 -3.74
N TYR A 94 -31.88 26.37 -3.50
CA TYR A 94 -31.09 25.84 -2.40
C TYR A 94 -31.62 26.21 -1.01
N HIS A 95 -32.56 27.14 -0.91
CA HIS A 95 -33.21 27.56 0.32
C HIS A 95 -34.54 26.85 0.55
N SER A 96 -34.97 25.98 -0.36
CA SER A 96 -36.20 25.20 -0.16
C SER A 96 -35.99 24.12 0.91
N SER A 97 -37.05 23.82 1.64
CA SER A 97 -37.05 22.75 2.67
C SER A 97 -36.86 21.34 2.08
N GLU A 98 -36.88 21.22 0.76
CA GLU A 98 -36.72 19.98 0.02
C GLU A 98 -35.26 19.71 -0.36
N VAL A 99 -34.34 20.67 -0.12
CA VAL A 99 -32.92 20.53 -0.39
C VAL A 99 -32.18 20.22 0.91
N THR A 100 -31.42 19.14 0.92
CA THR A 100 -30.52 18.76 2.02
C THR A 100 -29.06 18.92 1.55
N ALA A 101 -28.22 19.51 2.41
CA ALA A 101 -26.80 19.72 2.13
C ALA A 101 -25.93 18.71 2.87
N SER A 102 -24.93 18.16 2.18
CA SER A 102 -23.91 17.31 2.77
C SER A 102 -22.54 17.98 2.56
N PRO A 103 -21.92 18.53 3.62
CA PRO A 103 -20.62 19.21 3.51
C PRO A 103 -19.49 18.23 3.13
N GLN A 104 -18.50 18.72 2.37
CA GLN A 104 -17.32 17.97 1.93
C GLN A 104 -16.04 18.49 2.61
N PRO A 105 -14.98 17.67 2.73
CA PRO A 105 -13.73 18.04 3.39
C PRO A 105 -12.99 19.24 2.75
N ASP A 106 -13.23 19.48 1.46
CA ASP A 106 -12.67 20.61 0.71
C ASP A 106 -13.42 21.94 0.94
N GLY A 107 -14.39 21.95 1.86
CA GLY A 107 -15.25 23.11 2.15
C GLY A 107 -16.43 23.27 1.21
N THR A 108 -16.60 22.35 0.26
CA THR A 108 -17.79 22.32 -0.59
C THR A 108 -18.97 21.62 0.13
N ARG A 109 -20.19 21.81 -0.36
CA ARG A 109 -21.38 21.12 0.13
C ARG A 109 -22.09 20.42 -1.02
N VAL A 110 -22.30 19.11 -0.92
CA VAL A 110 -23.14 18.38 -1.89
C VAL A 110 -24.60 18.56 -1.51
N LEU A 111 -25.38 19.05 -2.44
CA LEU A 111 -26.79 19.36 -2.27
C LEU A 111 -27.66 18.26 -2.88
N PHE A 112 -28.65 17.80 -2.16
CA PHE A 112 -29.62 16.80 -2.61
C PHE A 112 -31.03 17.39 -2.56
N HIS A 113 -31.77 17.20 -3.64
CA HIS A 113 -33.17 17.56 -3.74
C HIS A 113 -34.07 16.33 -3.53
N GLN A 114 -35.07 16.42 -2.67
CA GLN A 114 -36.04 15.34 -2.49
C GLN A 114 -37.28 15.57 -3.38
N VAL A 115 -37.53 14.62 -4.27
CA VAL A 115 -38.70 14.60 -5.12
C VAL A 115 -39.44 13.28 -4.94
N ASN A 116 -40.69 13.33 -4.51
CA ASN A 116 -41.53 12.14 -4.27
C ASN A 116 -40.88 11.07 -3.37
N GLY A 117 -40.13 11.50 -2.35
CA GLY A 117 -39.43 10.60 -1.41
C GLY A 117 -38.12 10.02 -1.89
N GLN A 118 -37.66 10.33 -3.12
CA GLN A 118 -36.37 9.97 -3.64
C GLN A 118 -35.42 11.17 -3.60
N LYS A 119 -34.14 10.90 -3.26
CA LYS A 119 -33.07 11.90 -3.25
C LYS A 119 -32.37 11.94 -4.62
N TYR A 120 -32.31 13.11 -5.21
CA TYR A 120 -31.57 13.39 -6.45
C TYR A 120 -30.45 14.38 -6.15
N LEU A 121 -29.35 14.26 -6.85
CA LEU A 121 -28.26 15.24 -6.75
C LEU A 121 -28.78 16.63 -7.22
N ALA A 122 -28.63 17.62 -6.34
CA ALA A 122 -29.02 18.98 -6.64
C ALA A 122 -27.83 19.84 -7.12
N GLY A 123 -26.62 19.59 -6.63
CA GLY A 123 -25.40 20.30 -7.01
C GLY A 123 -24.33 20.27 -5.95
N VAL A 124 -23.27 21.04 -6.20
CA VAL A 124 -22.18 21.26 -5.24
C VAL A 124 -22.05 22.75 -4.99
N GLU A 125 -22.15 23.18 -3.75
CA GLU A 125 -21.98 24.58 -3.32
C GLU A 125 -20.53 24.77 -2.83
N ASP A 126 -19.81 25.74 -3.39
CA ASP A 126 -18.46 26.12 -2.99
C ASP A 126 -18.51 27.41 -2.16
N GLN A 127 -18.25 27.31 -0.86
CA GLN A 127 -18.06 28.40 0.12
C GLN A 127 -18.93 29.68 -0.09
N GLY A 128 -20.24 29.48 -0.30
CA GLY A 128 -21.20 30.61 -0.38
C GLY A 128 -21.27 31.33 -1.73
N ASN A 129 -20.64 30.81 -2.78
CA ASN A 129 -20.79 31.31 -4.13
C ASN A 129 -21.90 30.57 -4.91
N THR A 130 -22.74 31.33 -5.60
CA THR A 130 -23.72 30.81 -6.55
C THR A 130 -23.10 29.89 -7.58
N MET A 131 -23.77 28.76 -7.87
CA MET A 131 -23.40 27.72 -8.82
C MET A 131 -22.54 28.20 -9.99
N LYS A 132 -21.40 27.54 -10.19
CA LYS A 132 -20.72 27.57 -11.49
C LYS A 132 -21.65 26.97 -12.54
N LYS A 133 -21.74 27.58 -13.71
CA LYS A 133 -22.43 27.02 -14.85
C LYS A 133 -21.62 25.80 -15.31
N GLY A 134 -22.18 24.60 -15.22
CA GLY A 134 -21.52 23.38 -15.59
C GLY A 134 -21.06 23.35 -17.05
N VAL A 135 -19.91 22.75 -17.28
CA VAL A 135 -19.36 22.53 -18.61
C VAL A 135 -19.02 21.05 -18.78
N VAL A 136 -19.66 20.38 -19.70
CA VAL A 136 -19.47 18.93 -19.91
C VAL A 136 -18.92 18.60 -21.29
N MET A 137 -18.29 17.42 -21.39
CA MET A 137 -17.82 16.83 -22.63
C MET A 137 -18.62 15.56 -22.93
N PHE A 138 -19.51 15.62 -23.94
CA PHE A 138 -20.17 14.43 -24.45
C PHE A 138 -19.24 13.68 -25.40
N ARG A 139 -19.16 12.36 -25.24
CA ARG A 139 -18.40 11.48 -26.14
C ARG A 139 -19.23 10.26 -26.53
N VAL A 140 -19.02 9.79 -27.73
CA VAL A 140 -19.53 8.51 -28.22
C VAL A 140 -18.35 7.68 -28.69
N LEU A 141 -18.16 6.50 -28.11
CA LEU A 141 -17.10 5.58 -28.50
C LEU A 141 -17.74 4.31 -29.10
N GLY A 142 -17.11 3.78 -30.13
CA GLY A 142 -17.44 2.49 -30.74
C GLY A 142 -16.23 1.56 -30.65
N ASP A 143 -16.38 0.41 -29.99
CA ASP A 143 -15.29 -0.56 -29.76
C ASP A 143 -14.02 0.12 -29.21
N GLY A 144 -14.21 1.04 -28.23
CA GLY A 144 -13.15 1.80 -27.55
C GLY A 144 -12.57 2.98 -28.35
N ARG A 145 -12.99 3.22 -29.60
CA ARG A 145 -12.55 4.33 -30.45
C ARG A 145 -13.54 5.48 -30.38
N GLU A 146 -13.06 6.71 -30.13
CA GLU A 146 -13.91 7.91 -30.18
C GLU A 146 -14.45 8.15 -31.59
N LEU A 147 -15.78 8.19 -31.71
CA LEU A 147 -16.53 8.45 -32.96
C LEU A 147 -17.08 9.87 -32.99
N TYR A 148 -17.37 10.45 -31.83
CA TYR A 148 -17.92 11.78 -31.65
C TYR A 148 -17.50 12.36 -30.32
N SER A 149 -17.19 13.66 -30.27
CA SER A 149 -17.04 14.42 -29.04
C SER A 149 -17.54 15.86 -29.21
N GLN A 150 -18.20 16.38 -28.17
CA GLN A 150 -18.74 17.73 -28.15
C GLN A 150 -18.72 18.32 -26.74
N LYS A 151 -18.03 19.45 -26.61
CA LYS A 151 -18.08 20.24 -25.39
C LYS A 151 -19.33 21.12 -25.37
N MET A 152 -20.02 21.17 -24.21
CA MET A 152 -21.21 21.99 -24.01
C MET A 152 -21.21 22.65 -22.64
N ALA A 153 -21.75 23.87 -22.57
CA ALA A 153 -21.90 24.62 -21.34
C ALA A 153 -23.39 24.89 -21.03
N SER A 154 -23.70 25.10 -19.75
CA SER A 154 -25.05 25.53 -19.32
C SER A 154 -25.50 26.80 -20.05
N GLY A 155 -26.74 26.81 -20.52
CA GLY A 155 -27.35 27.88 -21.31
C GLY A 155 -27.10 27.80 -22.81
N GLU A 156 -26.31 26.85 -23.32
CA GLU A 156 -26.25 26.55 -24.75
C GLU A 156 -27.46 25.75 -25.19
N LYS A 157 -27.93 26.02 -26.42
CA LYS A 157 -29.02 25.24 -27.05
C LYS A 157 -28.56 23.81 -27.28
N MET A 158 -29.53 22.88 -27.25
CA MET A 158 -29.25 21.46 -27.58
C MET A 158 -28.58 21.35 -28.94
N LYS A 159 -27.57 20.49 -29.02
CA LYS A 159 -26.89 20.16 -30.28
C LYS A 159 -27.34 18.80 -30.78
N SER A 160 -27.51 18.69 -32.10
CA SER A 160 -27.85 17.43 -32.76
C SER A 160 -26.68 16.46 -32.64
N LEU A 161 -26.99 15.22 -32.32
CA LEU A 161 -26.09 14.08 -32.30
C LEU A 161 -26.47 13.19 -33.49
N GLU A 162 -25.51 12.92 -34.37
CA GLU A 162 -25.65 11.93 -35.43
C GLU A 162 -24.30 11.25 -35.67
N VAL A 163 -24.24 9.95 -35.42
CA VAL A 163 -23.03 9.17 -35.47
C VAL A 163 -23.25 7.87 -36.24
N ASP A 164 -22.40 7.60 -37.22
CA ASP A 164 -22.36 6.31 -37.92
C ASP A 164 -21.71 5.26 -37.00
N ILE A 165 -22.48 4.23 -36.65
CA ILE A 165 -22.07 3.17 -35.74
C ILE A 165 -22.11 1.78 -36.45
N ARG A 166 -22.04 1.77 -37.78
CA ARG A 166 -21.97 0.49 -38.51
C ARG A 166 -20.73 -0.31 -38.16
N LYS A 167 -20.93 -1.60 -37.93
CA LYS A 167 -19.90 -2.57 -37.49
C LYS A 167 -19.43 -2.40 -36.05
N VAL A 168 -19.91 -1.40 -35.32
CA VAL A 168 -19.64 -1.28 -33.89
C VAL A 168 -20.32 -2.44 -33.16
N LYS A 169 -19.58 -3.12 -32.29
CA LYS A 169 -20.14 -4.16 -31.43
C LYS A 169 -20.51 -3.61 -30.07
N GLN A 170 -19.67 -2.75 -29.55
CA GLN A 170 -19.81 -2.09 -28.25
C GLN A 170 -19.88 -0.58 -28.44
N LEU A 171 -21.00 0.01 -28.06
CA LEU A 171 -21.21 1.45 -28.06
C LEU A 171 -21.11 1.98 -26.64
N GLU A 172 -20.41 3.08 -26.45
CA GLU A 172 -20.28 3.72 -25.16
C GLU A 172 -20.62 5.21 -25.27
N LEU A 173 -21.57 5.67 -24.43
CA LEU A 173 -21.96 7.07 -24.32
C LEU A 173 -21.39 7.62 -23.01
N ARG A 174 -20.49 8.60 -23.08
CA ARG A 174 -19.84 9.23 -21.93
C ARG A 174 -20.22 10.69 -21.81
N VAL A 175 -20.30 11.16 -20.56
CA VAL A 175 -20.30 12.56 -20.23
C VAL A 175 -19.20 12.79 -19.21
N ASP A 176 -18.12 13.44 -19.63
CA ASP A 176 -17.03 13.86 -18.75
C ASP A 176 -17.22 15.30 -18.28
N ASP A 177 -16.53 15.70 -17.21
CA ASP A 177 -16.46 17.11 -16.85
C ASP A 177 -15.73 17.88 -17.97
N GLY A 178 -16.10 19.12 -18.18
CA GLY A 178 -15.51 19.97 -19.22
C GLY A 178 -14.16 20.55 -18.88
N GLY A 179 -13.56 20.11 -17.75
CA GLY A 179 -12.28 20.56 -17.23
C GLY A 179 -12.39 21.66 -16.17
N ASP A 180 -13.58 21.96 -15.67
CA ASP A 180 -13.85 22.95 -14.60
C ASP A 180 -14.38 22.32 -13.31
N GLY A 181 -14.37 20.97 -13.23
CA GLY A 181 -14.88 20.17 -12.13
C GLY A 181 -16.36 19.81 -12.27
N PRO A 182 -16.87 18.89 -11.46
CA PRO A 182 -18.19 18.30 -11.64
C PRO A 182 -19.37 19.19 -11.22
N SER A 183 -19.13 20.40 -10.76
CA SER A 183 -20.18 21.28 -10.23
C SER A 183 -21.08 21.84 -11.34
N GLY A 184 -22.38 21.56 -11.26
CA GLY A 184 -23.36 22.04 -12.21
C GLY A 184 -23.44 21.24 -13.53
N ASP A 185 -22.83 20.07 -13.59
CA ASP A 185 -22.74 19.22 -14.78
C ASP A 185 -24.00 18.37 -15.02
N PHE A 186 -25.18 19.01 -14.99
CA PHE A 186 -26.45 18.34 -15.23
C PHE A 186 -26.70 18.15 -16.73
N ALA A 187 -26.26 17.02 -17.23
CA ALA A 187 -26.30 16.70 -18.66
C ALA A 187 -27.53 15.86 -19.03
N VAL A 188 -27.91 15.91 -20.32
CA VAL A 188 -29.02 15.13 -20.83
C VAL A 188 -28.72 14.60 -22.22
N TRP A 189 -29.06 13.34 -22.45
CA TRP A 189 -29.23 12.70 -23.73
C TRP A 189 -30.72 12.80 -24.11
N SER A 190 -31.08 13.63 -25.06
CA SER A 190 -32.47 13.90 -25.41
C SER A 190 -32.87 13.21 -26.72
N GLY A 191 -33.91 12.38 -26.69
CA GLY A 191 -34.46 11.68 -27.85
C GLY A 191 -33.44 10.78 -28.55
N VAL A 192 -32.49 10.23 -27.81
CA VAL A 192 -31.43 9.42 -28.41
C VAL A 192 -31.95 8.06 -28.85
N ARG A 193 -31.63 7.69 -30.09
CA ARG A 193 -32.12 6.49 -30.79
C ARG A 193 -30.98 5.77 -31.49
N ILE A 194 -31.13 4.45 -31.55
CA ILE A 194 -30.24 3.53 -32.25
C ILE A 194 -31.06 2.95 -33.41
N ASP A 195 -30.61 3.18 -34.64
CA ASP A 195 -31.25 2.65 -35.83
C ASP A 195 -30.49 1.40 -36.31
N SER A 196 -31.23 0.41 -36.85
CA SER A 196 -30.68 -0.84 -37.37
C SER A 196 -31.31 -1.21 -38.70
N ASP A 197 -30.53 -1.74 -39.65
CA ASP A 197 -30.98 -2.22 -40.98
C ASP A 197 -31.79 -3.50 -40.91
N ASN A 198 -31.73 -4.25 -39.83
CA ASN A 198 -32.50 -5.47 -39.58
C ASN A 198 -33.42 -5.26 -38.38
N GLN A 199 -34.60 -5.92 -38.41
CA GLN A 199 -35.46 -5.95 -37.25
C GLN A 199 -34.65 -6.36 -36.01
N LEU A 200 -34.36 -5.38 -35.17
CA LEU A 200 -33.85 -5.65 -33.83
C LEU A 200 -34.94 -6.47 -33.14
N ALA A 201 -34.75 -7.79 -33.14
CA ALA A 201 -35.67 -8.68 -32.47
C ALA A 201 -35.61 -8.35 -30.99
N SER A 202 -36.62 -7.66 -30.47
CA SER A 202 -36.87 -7.32 -29.09
C SER A 202 -35.75 -6.53 -28.37
N ALA A 203 -36.05 -5.87 -27.26
CA ALA A 203 -35.10 -5.23 -26.35
C ALA A 203 -33.94 -6.12 -25.85
N GLU A 204 -34.05 -7.42 -26.02
CA GLU A 204 -33.01 -8.42 -25.71
C GLU A 204 -31.78 -8.39 -26.63
N SER A 205 -31.87 -7.75 -27.81
CA SER A 205 -30.73 -7.65 -28.75
C SER A 205 -29.78 -6.49 -28.45
N VAL A 206 -30.18 -5.56 -27.62
CA VAL A 206 -29.37 -4.42 -27.14
C VAL A 206 -29.35 -4.45 -25.62
N GLU A 207 -28.44 -5.24 -25.08
CA GLU A 207 -28.21 -5.29 -23.64
C GLU A 207 -27.32 -4.12 -23.25
N ALA A 208 -27.69 -3.43 -22.15
CA ALA A 208 -26.72 -2.61 -21.45
C ALA A 208 -25.59 -3.53 -21.01
N MET A 209 -24.36 -3.27 -21.48
CA MET A 209 -23.25 -4.12 -21.13
C MET A 209 -23.02 -4.09 -19.63
N SER A 210 -23.03 -5.26 -19.01
CA SER A 210 -22.25 -5.43 -17.80
C SER A 210 -20.79 -5.16 -18.18
N GLY A 211 -20.08 -4.38 -17.36
CA GLY A 211 -18.63 -4.33 -17.45
C GLY A 211 -18.04 -5.71 -17.67
N ASP A 212 -16.85 -5.80 -18.23
CA ASP A 212 -16.19 -7.03 -18.72
C ASP A 212 -16.72 -8.30 -18.08
N GLU A 213 -17.02 -9.32 -18.92
CA GLU A 213 -17.42 -10.63 -18.44
C GLU A 213 -16.44 -11.03 -17.32
N GLY A 214 -16.90 -11.14 -16.07
CA GLY A 214 -16.08 -11.52 -14.95
C GLY A 214 -15.39 -12.86 -15.15
N VAL A 215 -15.22 -13.61 -14.12
CA VAL A 215 -14.67 -14.98 -14.17
C VAL A 215 -15.39 -15.80 -15.25
N SER A 216 -14.63 -16.34 -16.22
CA SER A 216 -15.18 -17.21 -17.26
C SER A 216 -15.82 -18.45 -16.63
N GLN A 217 -16.82 -19.05 -17.33
CA GLN A 217 -17.44 -20.29 -16.83
C GLN A 217 -16.44 -21.44 -16.68
N GLU A 218 -15.40 -21.49 -17.52
CA GLU A 218 -14.32 -22.47 -17.44
C GLU A 218 -13.51 -22.28 -16.17
N ASP A 219 -13.02 -21.05 -15.92
CA ASP A 219 -12.23 -20.70 -14.74
C ASP A 219 -13.04 -20.88 -13.46
N TRP A 220 -14.32 -20.48 -13.49
CA TRP A 220 -15.24 -20.72 -12.38
C TRP A 220 -15.37 -22.20 -12.05
N ASN A 221 -15.62 -23.06 -13.05
CA ASN A 221 -15.76 -24.51 -12.84
C ASN A 221 -14.50 -25.11 -12.22
N LYS A 222 -13.32 -24.65 -12.65
CA LYS A 222 -12.01 -25.04 -12.11
C LYS A 222 -11.87 -24.63 -10.65
N MET A 223 -12.15 -23.37 -10.32
CA MET A 223 -12.07 -22.87 -8.94
C MET A 223 -13.14 -23.49 -8.04
N ALA A 224 -14.38 -23.63 -8.51
CA ALA A 224 -15.46 -24.26 -7.77
C ALA A 224 -15.19 -25.74 -7.43
N ALA A 225 -14.48 -26.46 -8.30
CA ALA A 225 -14.03 -27.81 -7.98
C ALA A 225 -13.04 -27.81 -6.80
N LYS A 226 -12.06 -26.90 -6.79
CA LYS A 226 -11.10 -26.75 -5.67
C LYS A 226 -11.78 -26.36 -4.36
N LEU A 227 -12.82 -25.50 -4.40
CA LEU A 227 -13.56 -25.09 -3.21
C LEU A 227 -14.23 -26.27 -2.50
N LYS A 228 -14.72 -27.26 -3.27
CA LYS A 228 -15.41 -28.45 -2.71
C LYS A 228 -14.49 -29.33 -1.87
N ASP A 229 -13.19 -29.28 -2.11
CA ASP A 229 -12.19 -30.07 -1.39
C ASP A 229 -11.73 -29.39 -0.09
N LEU A 230 -12.14 -28.14 0.15
CA LEU A 230 -11.78 -27.38 1.33
C LEU A 230 -12.81 -27.55 2.46
N PRO A 231 -12.37 -27.50 3.73
CA PRO A 231 -13.29 -27.43 4.86
C PRO A 231 -14.12 -26.13 4.78
N VAL A 232 -15.36 -26.17 5.25
CA VAL A 232 -16.27 -25.04 5.21
C VAL A 232 -16.07 -24.15 6.44
N ALA A 233 -16.00 -22.83 6.24
CA ALA A 233 -15.96 -21.82 7.29
C ALA A 233 -17.38 -21.38 7.68
N ASP A 234 -17.55 -21.05 8.95
CA ASP A 234 -18.80 -20.53 9.52
C ASP A 234 -18.83 -18.97 9.42
N TYR A 235 -18.57 -18.46 8.22
CA TYR A 235 -18.65 -17.03 7.95
C TYR A 235 -20.10 -16.66 7.53
N PRO A 236 -20.68 -15.51 7.95
CA PRO A 236 -20.04 -14.41 8.71
C PRO A 236 -20.02 -14.59 10.22
N PHE A 237 -20.47 -15.70 10.77
CA PHE A 237 -20.59 -15.95 12.21
C PHE A 237 -19.37 -16.66 12.81
N MET A 238 -18.17 -16.24 12.42
CA MET A 238 -16.94 -16.84 12.92
C MET A 238 -16.84 -16.68 14.45
N LYS A 239 -16.48 -17.78 15.10
CA LYS A 239 -16.37 -17.78 16.57
C LYS A 239 -15.19 -16.91 17.02
N ARG A 240 -15.46 -16.13 18.08
CA ARG A 240 -14.40 -15.44 18.80
C ARG A 240 -13.43 -16.45 19.42
N SER A 241 -12.16 -16.11 19.41
CA SER A 241 -11.10 -16.86 20.07
C SER A 241 -11.40 -16.97 21.58
N ALA A 242 -11.33 -18.19 22.11
CA ALA A 242 -11.67 -18.50 23.49
C ALA A 242 -10.51 -18.27 24.48
N THR A 243 -9.28 -18.20 23.98
CA THR A 243 -8.07 -18.09 24.81
C THR A 243 -7.22 -16.90 24.39
N ASP A 244 -6.45 -16.36 25.34
CA ASP A 244 -5.49 -15.30 25.06
C ASP A 244 -4.30 -15.88 24.27
N TRP A 245 -4.17 -15.47 23.05
CA TRP A 245 -3.14 -15.97 22.11
C TRP A 245 -1.72 -15.60 22.53
N LEU A 246 -1.53 -14.53 23.33
CA LEU A 246 -0.21 -14.19 23.88
C LEU A 246 0.26 -15.21 24.92
N LEU A 247 -0.70 -15.89 25.59
CA LEU A 247 -0.43 -16.92 26.59
C LEU A 247 -0.41 -18.33 26.00
N THR A 248 -1.25 -18.61 24.99
CA THR A 248 -1.42 -19.94 24.38
C THR A 248 -1.38 -19.88 22.85
N PRO A 249 -0.28 -19.40 22.25
CA PRO A 249 -0.22 -19.18 20.80
C PRO A 249 -0.21 -20.47 19.97
N GLU A 250 0.27 -21.58 20.52
CA GLU A 250 0.46 -22.87 19.85
C GLU A 250 -0.84 -23.53 19.40
N THR A 251 -1.99 -23.06 19.88
CA THR A 251 -3.30 -23.59 19.48
C THR A 251 -3.79 -23.03 18.15
N TYR A 252 -3.19 -21.98 17.64
CA TYR A 252 -3.64 -21.24 16.47
C TYR A 252 -2.84 -21.61 15.23
N LYS A 253 -3.53 -22.25 14.26
CA LYS A 253 -2.93 -22.76 13.03
C LYS A 253 -3.58 -22.18 11.78
N ALA A 254 -2.77 -21.89 10.78
CA ALA A 254 -3.18 -21.40 9.48
C ALA A 254 -4.01 -22.40 8.70
N GLU A 255 -5.17 -22.00 8.19
CA GLU A 255 -6.08 -22.78 7.37
C GLU A 255 -6.65 -21.95 6.23
N VAL A 256 -6.97 -22.61 5.13
CA VAL A 256 -7.79 -22.05 4.05
C VAL A 256 -9.08 -22.85 4.00
N LYS A 257 -10.21 -22.17 4.02
CA LYS A 257 -11.54 -22.77 4.02
C LYS A 257 -12.41 -22.20 2.90
N ALA A 258 -13.37 -22.95 2.42
CA ALA A 258 -14.42 -22.43 1.57
C ALA A 258 -15.49 -21.71 2.41
N GLY A 259 -16.06 -20.63 1.89
CA GLY A 259 -17.25 -20.03 2.48
C GLY A 259 -18.47 -20.95 2.32
N SER A 260 -19.44 -20.83 3.23
CA SER A 260 -20.70 -21.61 3.17
C SER A 260 -21.56 -21.28 1.94
N ASP A 261 -21.30 -20.14 1.30
CA ASP A 261 -21.93 -19.70 0.05
C ASP A 261 -21.41 -20.44 -1.19
N GLY A 262 -20.34 -21.23 -1.07
CA GLY A 262 -19.68 -21.93 -2.16
C GLY A 262 -19.02 -21.02 -3.22
N LYS A 263 -18.87 -19.71 -2.91
CA LYS A 263 -18.35 -18.67 -3.81
C LYS A 263 -17.21 -17.85 -3.17
N SER A 264 -16.91 -18.12 -1.91
CA SER A 264 -15.93 -17.39 -1.11
C SER A 264 -14.82 -18.30 -0.60
N LEU A 265 -13.66 -17.68 -0.33
CA LEU A 265 -12.52 -18.28 0.36
C LEU A 265 -12.28 -17.55 1.69
N VAL A 266 -11.90 -18.29 2.70
CA VAL A 266 -11.56 -17.76 4.03
C VAL A 266 -10.15 -18.20 4.39
N LEU A 267 -9.23 -17.26 4.48
CA LEU A 267 -7.87 -17.45 4.97
C LEU A 267 -7.85 -17.10 6.47
N THR A 268 -7.62 -18.07 7.36
CA THR A 268 -7.74 -17.86 8.81
C THR A 268 -6.72 -18.69 9.59
N ASN A 269 -6.41 -18.26 10.81
CA ASN A 269 -5.70 -19.07 11.79
C ASN A 269 -6.44 -19.15 13.15
N GLY A 270 -7.70 -18.67 13.20
CA GLY A 270 -8.49 -18.62 14.43
C GLY A 270 -8.27 -17.37 15.28
N LEU A 271 -7.31 -16.49 14.92
CA LEU A 271 -7.08 -15.17 15.53
C LEU A 271 -7.56 -14.05 14.60
N THR A 272 -7.31 -14.21 13.33
CA THR A 272 -7.77 -13.32 12.27
C THR A 272 -8.23 -14.13 11.07
N ALA A 273 -9.11 -13.53 10.26
CA ALA A 273 -9.47 -14.08 8.97
C ALA A 273 -9.59 -12.97 7.92
N ARG A 274 -9.21 -13.28 6.69
CA ARG A 274 -9.53 -12.45 5.52
C ARG A 274 -10.43 -13.26 4.60
N VAL A 275 -11.54 -12.65 4.20
CA VAL A 275 -12.60 -13.30 3.43
C VAL A 275 -12.61 -12.73 2.03
N PHE A 276 -12.54 -13.61 1.05
CA PHE A 276 -12.49 -13.25 -0.36
C PHE A 276 -13.70 -13.80 -1.09
N ARG A 277 -14.38 -12.95 -1.84
CA ARG A 277 -15.29 -13.35 -2.90
C ARG A 277 -14.48 -13.60 -4.16
N ILE A 278 -14.77 -14.66 -4.92
CA ILE A 278 -14.02 -15.01 -6.14
C ILE A 278 -14.87 -15.02 -7.41
N THR A 279 -16.13 -14.69 -7.31
CA THR A 279 -17.06 -14.52 -8.43
C THR A 279 -18.09 -13.45 -8.12
N PRO A 280 -18.43 -12.52 -9.05
CA PRO A 280 -17.99 -12.43 -10.45
C PRO A 280 -16.54 -12.00 -10.65
N ASN A 281 -15.84 -11.49 -9.62
CA ASN A 281 -14.39 -11.26 -9.60
C ASN A 281 -13.84 -11.34 -8.17
N LEU A 282 -12.51 -11.34 -8.05
CA LEU A 282 -11.83 -11.33 -6.75
C LEU A 282 -12.10 -10.03 -6.00
N ALA A 283 -12.55 -10.13 -4.76
CA ALA A 283 -12.65 -8.99 -3.86
C ALA A 283 -12.56 -9.42 -2.40
N THR A 284 -11.78 -8.71 -1.58
CA THR A 284 -11.85 -8.83 -0.12
C THR A 284 -13.17 -8.26 0.36
N VAL A 285 -13.95 -9.08 1.06
CA VAL A 285 -15.28 -8.69 1.58
C VAL A 285 -15.24 -8.44 3.08
N ASP A 286 -14.27 -9.03 3.79
CA ASP A 286 -14.11 -8.78 5.22
C ASP A 286 -12.71 -9.11 5.72
N ILE A 287 -12.32 -8.44 6.82
CA ILE A 287 -11.27 -8.83 7.74
C ILE A 287 -11.94 -9.05 9.09
N VAL A 288 -11.84 -10.26 9.63
CA VAL A 288 -12.46 -10.60 10.91
C VAL A 288 -11.39 -10.66 11.99
N ASN A 289 -11.48 -9.78 12.97
CA ASN A 289 -10.69 -9.85 14.19
C ASN A 289 -11.34 -10.86 15.15
N GLN A 290 -10.93 -12.13 15.08
CA GLN A 290 -11.51 -13.19 15.91
C GLN A 290 -11.12 -13.07 17.39
N MET A 291 -10.13 -12.27 17.75
CA MET A 291 -9.76 -12.00 19.14
C MET A 291 -10.78 -11.08 19.82
N SER A 292 -11.31 -10.08 19.12
CA SER A 292 -12.37 -9.18 19.61
C SER A 292 -13.77 -9.64 19.20
N GLY A 293 -13.90 -10.40 18.12
CA GLY A 293 -15.16 -10.81 17.51
C GLY A 293 -15.74 -9.77 16.55
N GLU A 294 -14.88 -8.91 15.99
CA GLU A 294 -15.24 -7.78 15.14
C GLU A 294 -15.09 -8.11 13.65
N ASN A 295 -16.09 -7.79 12.84
CA ASN A 295 -16.02 -7.71 11.40
C ASN A 295 -15.60 -6.28 11.05
N MET A 296 -14.45 -6.12 10.41
CA MET A 296 -13.77 -4.82 10.35
C MET A 296 -14.10 -4.01 9.09
N LEU A 297 -14.59 -4.64 8.02
CA LEU A 297 -14.85 -3.94 6.75
C LEU A 297 -16.33 -3.60 6.56
N ARG A 298 -16.60 -2.41 6.04
CA ARG A 298 -17.94 -1.91 5.69
C ARG A 298 -18.25 -1.94 4.21
N ALA A 299 -17.21 -1.98 3.36
CA ALA A 299 -17.40 -1.90 1.92
C ALA A 299 -16.34 -2.68 1.15
N VAL A 300 -16.71 -3.09 -0.06
CA VAL A 300 -15.87 -3.84 -0.99
C VAL A 300 -15.06 -2.89 -1.87
N SER A 301 -13.85 -3.29 -2.22
CA SER A 301 -12.94 -2.60 -3.16
C SER A 301 -12.25 -3.61 -4.07
N GLY A 302 -11.37 -3.12 -4.94
CA GLY A 302 -10.35 -3.93 -5.60
C GLY A 302 -9.24 -4.31 -4.64
N GLU A 303 -8.48 -5.35 -4.99
CA GLU A 303 -7.33 -5.80 -4.20
C GLU A 303 -6.09 -4.88 -4.34
N GLY A 304 -6.14 -3.89 -5.20
CA GLY A 304 -5.08 -2.94 -5.47
C GLY A 304 -5.26 -2.23 -6.81
N GLU A 305 -4.31 -1.38 -7.15
CA GLU A 305 -4.31 -0.62 -8.40
C GLU A 305 -2.92 -0.67 -9.04
N LEU A 306 -2.87 -0.69 -10.37
CA LEU A 306 -1.66 -0.56 -11.18
C LEU A 306 -1.82 0.61 -12.13
N VAL A 307 -0.76 1.39 -12.33
CA VAL A 307 -0.66 2.35 -13.44
C VAL A 307 0.38 1.79 -14.41
N ILE A 308 -0.08 1.39 -15.60
CA ILE A 308 0.75 0.75 -16.62
C ILE A 308 0.68 1.60 -17.88
N ASN A 309 1.82 2.06 -18.37
CA ASN A 309 1.93 2.94 -19.54
C ASN A 309 0.96 4.15 -19.45
N GLY A 310 0.86 4.78 -18.25
CA GLY A 310 0.01 5.93 -17.97
C GLY A 310 -1.47 5.61 -17.81
N GLN A 311 -1.89 4.35 -17.90
CA GLN A 311 -3.29 3.94 -17.73
C GLN A 311 -3.49 3.19 -16.42
N LYS A 312 -4.58 3.53 -15.69
CA LYS A 312 -4.95 2.88 -14.42
C LYS A 312 -5.72 1.59 -14.67
N TRP A 313 -5.36 0.55 -13.91
CA TRP A 313 -5.98 -0.77 -13.87
C TRP A 313 -6.22 -1.18 -12.43
N TYR A 314 -7.28 -1.95 -12.19
CA TYR A 314 -7.60 -2.46 -10.87
C TYR A 314 -7.29 -3.96 -10.78
N LEU A 315 -6.95 -4.42 -9.60
CA LEU A 315 -6.75 -5.85 -9.33
C LEU A 315 -8.02 -6.41 -8.72
N GLY A 316 -8.81 -7.14 -9.51
CA GLY A 316 -10.11 -7.57 -9.05
C GLY A 316 -11.06 -6.41 -8.76
N GLY A 317 -11.96 -6.59 -7.82
CA GLY A 317 -12.92 -5.59 -7.36
C GLY A 317 -14.34 -5.80 -7.88
N LEU A 318 -15.29 -5.33 -7.06
CA LEU A 318 -16.72 -5.34 -7.35
C LEU A 318 -17.29 -3.93 -7.19
N GLU A 319 -18.29 -3.60 -8.00
CA GLU A 319 -19.02 -2.32 -7.97
C GLU A 319 -20.52 -2.56 -7.78
N GLY A 320 -21.22 -1.50 -7.35
CA GLY A 320 -22.67 -1.56 -7.19
C GLY A 320 -23.14 -1.85 -5.76
N GLN A 321 -22.25 -1.70 -4.76
CA GLN A 321 -22.68 -1.79 -3.36
C GLN A 321 -23.72 -0.68 -3.05
N PRO A 322 -24.94 -1.03 -2.61
CA PRO A 322 -26.03 -0.05 -2.43
C PRO A 322 -25.78 0.96 -1.30
N GLU A 323 -25.08 0.56 -0.24
CA GLU A 323 -24.78 1.38 0.94
C GLU A 323 -23.34 1.13 1.39
N ARG A 324 -22.56 2.18 1.58
CA ARG A 324 -21.14 2.05 1.91
C ARG A 324 -20.83 2.04 3.41
N GLY A 325 -21.84 2.21 4.26
CA GLY A 325 -21.69 2.16 5.73
C GLY A 325 -21.64 0.74 6.28
N TYR A 326 -22.11 -0.24 5.53
CA TYR A 326 -22.08 -1.66 5.88
C TYR A 326 -22.19 -2.53 4.62
N LEU A 327 -21.82 -3.80 4.74
CA LEU A 327 -21.92 -4.77 3.65
C LEU A 327 -22.88 -5.90 4.03
N LYS A 328 -23.81 -6.22 3.13
CA LYS A 328 -24.63 -7.44 3.22
C LYS A 328 -24.14 -8.47 2.21
N MET A 329 -24.00 -9.72 2.65
CA MET A 329 -23.53 -10.81 1.79
C MET A 329 -24.45 -11.05 0.58
N GLU A 330 -25.75 -10.82 0.74
CA GLU A 330 -26.75 -10.95 -0.33
C GLU A 330 -26.52 -9.96 -1.49
N TRP A 331 -25.87 -8.80 -1.24
CA TRP A 331 -25.57 -7.83 -2.29
C TRP A 331 -24.46 -8.27 -3.23
N LEU A 332 -23.58 -9.16 -2.76
CA LEU A 332 -22.41 -9.59 -3.55
C LEU A 332 -22.78 -10.32 -4.85
N ASP A 333 -23.96 -10.95 -4.89
CA ASP A 333 -24.45 -11.63 -6.10
C ASP A 333 -25.00 -10.65 -7.16
N ASP A 334 -25.40 -9.46 -6.73
CA ASP A 334 -25.92 -8.39 -7.58
C ASP A 334 -24.86 -7.35 -8.00
N MET A 335 -23.65 -7.46 -7.43
CA MET A 335 -22.54 -6.58 -7.78
C MET A 335 -21.91 -6.98 -9.12
N SER A 336 -21.47 -6.00 -9.88
CA SER A 336 -20.77 -6.17 -11.16
C SER A 336 -19.24 -6.10 -10.98
N VAL A 337 -18.54 -6.60 -11.99
CA VAL A 337 -17.09 -6.45 -12.10
C VAL A 337 -16.77 -4.97 -12.32
N ARG A 338 -15.72 -4.49 -11.67
CA ARG A 338 -15.23 -3.14 -11.84
C ARG A 338 -14.57 -2.98 -13.22
N ASP A 339 -14.85 -1.86 -13.90
CA ASP A 339 -14.19 -1.55 -15.17
C ASP A 339 -12.68 -1.50 -15.09
N SER A 340 -12.00 -1.90 -16.16
CA SER A 340 -10.53 -1.92 -16.26
C SER A 340 -9.87 -2.75 -15.15
N SER A 341 -10.51 -3.86 -14.77
CA SER A 341 -10.01 -4.79 -13.75
C SER A 341 -9.33 -6.00 -14.36
N PHE A 342 -8.25 -6.43 -13.75
CA PHE A 342 -7.76 -7.80 -13.91
C PHE A 342 -8.79 -8.78 -13.35
N ILE A 343 -8.98 -9.90 -14.03
CA ILE A 343 -9.99 -10.92 -13.69
C ILE A 343 -9.30 -12.14 -13.08
N VAL A 344 -9.79 -12.61 -11.94
CA VAL A 344 -9.28 -13.85 -11.34
C VAL A 344 -9.59 -15.05 -12.21
N GLU A 345 -8.56 -15.86 -12.50
CA GLU A 345 -8.68 -17.08 -13.31
C GLU A 345 -8.39 -18.36 -12.52
N ASP A 346 -7.64 -18.25 -11.42
CA ASP A 346 -7.29 -19.39 -10.59
C ASP A 346 -6.83 -18.98 -9.18
N PHE A 347 -6.74 -19.97 -8.28
CA PHE A 347 -6.04 -19.85 -7.01
C PHE A 347 -5.31 -21.16 -6.66
N TYR A 348 -4.28 -21.05 -5.82
CA TYR A 348 -3.61 -22.21 -5.24
C TYR A 348 -3.15 -21.94 -3.80
N ILE A 349 -2.93 -23.02 -3.06
CA ILE A 349 -2.58 -22.98 -1.63
C ILE A 349 -1.28 -23.73 -1.45
N THR A 350 -0.37 -23.16 -0.64
CA THR A 350 0.87 -23.83 -0.24
C THR A 350 1.04 -23.81 1.28
N ASP A 351 1.74 -24.82 1.81
CA ASP A 351 2.00 -24.97 3.25
C ASP A 351 3.30 -24.25 3.69
N SER A 352 3.71 -23.22 2.96
CA SER A 352 4.91 -22.45 3.24
C SER A 352 4.64 -20.96 3.09
N VAL A 353 5.21 -20.20 4.00
CA VAL A 353 5.28 -18.74 3.91
C VAL A 353 6.69 -18.33 3.50
N ARG A 354 6.80 -17.19 2.80
CA ARG A 354 8.10 -16.67 2.40
C ARG A 354 8.91 -16.23 3.61
N THR A 355 10.19 -16.57 3.63
CA THR A 355 11.17 -16.11 4.61
C THR A 355 12.43 -15.63 3.91
N LEU A 356 13.24 -14.82 4.60
CA LEU A 356 14.57 -14.47 4.15
C LEU A 356 15.56 -15.59 4.49
N ASP A 357 16.60 -15.74 3.67
CA ASP A 357 17.73 -16.61 3.99
C ASP A 357 18.46 -16.06 5.21
N TRP A 358 18.58 -16.85 6.26
CA TRP A 358 19.17 -16.44 7.51
C TRP A 358 20.17 -17.48 8.05
N ALA A 359 21.44 -17.09 8.12
CA ALA A 359 22.47 -17.85 8.80
C ALA A 359 22.51 -17.43 10.28
N ARG A 360 21.94 -18.26 11.14
CA ARG A 360 21.74 -17.97 12.57
C ARG A 360 23.04 -17.83 13.32
N SER A 361 23.12 -16.80 14.17
CA SER A 361 24.24 -16.66 15.11
C SER A 361 24.02 -17.46 16.40
N ARG A 362 25.04 -17.54 17.23
CA ARG A 362 24.96 -18.17 18.55
C ARG A 362 23.99 -17.46 19.50
N TRP A 363 23.70 -16.18 19.27
CA TRP A 363 22.84 -15.35 20.13
C TRP A 363 21.34 -15.41 19.72
N ALA A 364 21.00 -16.08 18.65
CA ALA A 364 19.60 -16.24 18.24
C ALA A 364 18.80 -17.00 19.29
N LEU A 365 17.85 -16.36 19.93
CA LEU A 365 16.93 -16.99 20.89
C LEU A 365 15.87 -17.83 20.17
N ASN A 366 15.29 -17.30 19.09
CA ASN A 366 14.38 -18.05 18.25
C ASN A 366 15.13 -18.68 17.09
N LYS A 367 15.05 -19.99 16.99
CA LYS A 367 15.72 -20.78 15.93
C LYS A 367 14.73 -21.34 14.90
N GLN A 368 13.45 -21.08 15.06
CA GLN A 368 12.40 -21.53 14.17
C GLN A 368 12.07 -20.44 13.18
N LEU A 369 11.98 -20.81 11.90
CA LEU A 369 11.39 -19.96 10.88
C LEU A 369 9.87 -19.97 11.03
N PRO A 370 9.18 -18.91 10.63
CA PRO A 370 7.72 -18.88 10.69
C PRO A 370 7.10 -19.97 9.81
N THR A 371 5.99 -20.52 10.30
CA THR A 371 5.14 -21.45 9.56
C THR A 371 3.78 -20.82 9.30
N GLY A 372 3.04 -21.36 8.34
CA GLY A 372 1.74 -20.85 7.94
C GLY A 372 1.31 -21.39 6.60
N LYS A 373 0.32 -20.75 6.00
CA LYS A 373 -0.17 -21.06 4.66
C LYS A 373 -0.15 -19.83 3.76
N SER A 374 0.10 -20.07 2.48
CA SER A 374 0.00 -19.05 1.44
C SER A 374 -1.20 -19.37 0.53
N LEU A 375 -2.07 -18.40 0.32
CA LEU A 375 -3.13 -18.40 -0.67
C LEU A 375 -2.74 -17.43 -1.78
N THR A 376 -2.61 -17.93 -3.00
CA THR A 376 -2.25 -17.11 -4.15
C THR A 376 -3.40 -17.10 -5.16
N PHE A 377 -3.84 -15.91 -5.55
CA PHE A 377 -4.75 -15.73 -6.67
C PHE A 377 -3.97 -15.36 -7.93
N VAL A 378 -4.40 -15.91 -9.06
CA VAL A 378 -3.88 -15.59 -10.38
C VAL A 378 -4.93 -14.77 -11.13
N LEU A 379 -4.55 -13.58 -11.56
CA LEU A 379 -5.41 -12.68 -12.31
C LEU A 379 -4.85 -12.48 -13.71
N ARG A 380 -5.70 -12.60 -14.71
CA ARG A 380 -5.37 -12.27 -16.11
C ARG A 380 -5.70 -10.81 -16.40
N GLY A 381 -4.88 -10.18 -17.22
CA GLY A 381 -5.16 -8.87 -17.76
C GLY A 381 -6.29 -8.88 -18.80
N VAL A 382 -6.80 -7.71 -19.09
CA VAL A 382 -7.81 -7.47 -20.11
C VAL A 382 -7.33 -6.40 -21.09
N ASP A 383 -7.94 -6.30 -22.25
CA ASP A 383 -7.66 -5.26 -23.26
C ASP A 383 -6.17 -5.06 -23.55
N LYS A 384 -5.64 -3.88 -23.25
CA LYS A 384 -4.25 -3.49 -23.52
C LYS A 384 -3.24 -4.21 -22.64
N VAL A 385 -3.69 -4.80 -21.53
CA VAL A 385 -2.85 -5.53 -20.57
C VAL A 385 -3.14 -7.04 -20.59
N LYS A 386 -3.81 -7.54 -21.63
CA LYS A 386 -4.22 -8.96 -21.76
C LYS A 386 -3.07 -9.97 -21.68
N ASP A 387 -1.88 -9.52 -22.00
CA ASP A 387 -0.66 -10.33 -21.98
C ASP A 387 0.09 -10.22 -20.63
N LEU A 388 -0.51 -9.56 -19.64
CA LEU A 388 0.01 -9.51 -18.29
C LEU A 388 -0.76 -10.47 -17.37
N LYS A 389 -0.02 -11.13 -16.49
CA LYS A 389 -0.58 -11.89 -15.35
C LYS A 389 -0.14 -11.29 -14.04
N VAL A 390 -1.07 -11.19 -13.10
CA VAL A 390 -0.78 -10.75 -11.74
C VAL A 390 -1.04 -11.91 -10.78
N LYS A 391 -0.07 -12.18 -9.91
CA LYS A 391 -0.26 -13.08 -8.78
C LYS A 391 -0.36 -12.24 -7.52
N LEU A 392 -1.47 -12.39 -6.79
CA LEU A 392 -1.67 -11.81 -5.48
C LEU A 392 -1.45 -12.88 -4.43
N HIS A 393 -0.47 -12.67 -3.58
CA HIS A 393 -0.09 -13.60 -2.52
C HIS A 393 -0.57 -13.10 -1.17
N TYR A 394 -1.25 -13.97 -0.42
CA TYR A 394 -1.69 -13.74 0.95
C TYR A 394 -1.14 -14.86 1.83
N ASP A 395 -0.22 -14.52 2.71
CA ASP A 395 0.32 -15.46 3.69
C ASP A 395 -0.31 -15.21 5.05
N ILE A 396 -0.78 -16.25 5.70
CA ILE A 396 -1.20 -16.19 7.09
C ILE A 396 -0.27 -17.04 7.94
N TYR A 397 0.19 -16.47 9.05
CA TYR A 397 1.15 -17.12 9.92
C TYR A 397 0.47 -17.93 11.02
N ASP A 398 1.09 -19.04 11.41
CA ASP A 398 0.73 -19.76 12.62
C ASP A 398 0.98 -18.90 13.85
N HIS A 399 0.12 -19.01 14.86
CA HIS A 399 0.31 -18.49 16.23
C HIS A 399 0.26 -16.97 16.41
N ILE A 400 0.10 -16.19 15.34
CA ILE A 400 0.00 -14.72 15.38
C ILE A 400 -1.09 -14.22 14.44
N PRO A 401 -1.82 -13.14 14.79
CA PRO A 401 -2.91 -12.60 13.95
C PRO A 401 -2.37 -11.72 12.81
N VAL A 402 -1.57 -12.31 11.93
CA VAL A 402 -0.86 -11.56 10.87
C VAL A 402 -1.13 -12.18 9.51
N ILE A 403 -1.51 -11.32 8.57
CA ILE A 403 -1.60 -11.63 7.14
C ILE A 403 -0.58 -10.76 6.42
N ARG A 404 0.20 -11.35 5.51
CA ARG A 404 1.12 -10.64 4.64
C ARG A 404 0.59 -10.67 3.22
N LYS A 405 0.65 -9.54 2.53
CA LYS A 405 0.25 -9.38 1.13
C LYS A 405 1.41 -8.87 0.29
N HIS A 406 1.55 -9.42 -0.93
CA HIS A 406 2.42 -8.90 -1.98
C HIS A 406 1.91 -9.32 -3.34
N LEU A 407 2.45 -8.73 -4.41
CA LEU A 407 2.08 -9.07 -5.77
C LEU A 407 3.31 -9.32 -6.66
N GLU A 408 3.08 -10.12 -7.70
CA GLU A 408 4.00 -10.31 -8.83
C GLU A 408 3.26 -9.99 -10.13
N ILE A 409 3.93 -9.30 -11.06
CA ILE A 409 3.42 -9.00 -12.40
C ILE A 409 4.34 -9.68 -13.40
N LEU A 410 3.82 -10.66 -14.13
CA LEU A 410 4.51 -11.35 -15.20
C LEU A 410 4.07 -10.76 -16.55
N ASN A 411 5.02 -10.37 -17.38
CA ASN A 411 4.78 -9.96 -18.76
C ASN A 411 4.96 -11.18 -19.68
N GLU A 412 3.84 -11.79 -20.11
CA GLU A 412 3.82 -12.91 -21.08
C GLU A 412 3.76 -12.40 -22.54
N GLY A 413 3.74 -11.08 -22.75
CA GLY A 413 3.69 -10.44 -24.06
C GLY A 413 5.05 -10.33 -24.73
N SER A 414 5.04 -9.74 -25.92
CA SER A 414 6.26 -9.47 -26.73
C SER A 414 6.80 -8.06 -26.57
N GLU A 415 6.04 -7.17 -25.92
CA GLU A 415 6.39 -5.76 -25.75
C GLU A 415 6.75 -5.47 -24.29
N THR A 416 7.74 -4.60 -24.09
CA THR A 416 8.06 -4.07 -22.75
C THR A 416 6.93 -3.16 -22.27
N VAL A 417 6.48 -3.32 -21.02
CA VAL A 417 5.51 -2.45 -20.38
C VAL A 417 6.16 -1.66 -19.24
N ASN A 418 5.74 -0.42 -19.03
CA ASN A 418 6.20 0.37 -17.90
C ASN A 418 5.17 0.33 -16.76
N LEU A 419 5.60 -0.10 -15.58
CA LEU A 419 4.84 0.04 -14.35
C LEU A 419 5.19 1.40 -13.73
N ASP A 420 4.32 2.38 -13.95
CA ASP A 420 4.54 3.76 -13.48
C ASP A 420 4.36 3.88 -11.98
N ALA A 421 3.29 3.25 -11.44
CA ALA A 421 2.94 3.24 -10.02
C ALA A 421 2.05 2.04 -9.68
N PHE A 422 1.96 1.70 -8.40
CA PHE A 422 1.00 0.72 -7.91
C PHE A 422 0.50 1.05 -6.50
N LYS A 423 -0.71 0.59 -6.19
CA LYS A 423 -1.27 0.55 -4.85
C LYS A 423 -1.46 -0.92 -4.47
N LEU A 424 -0.79 -1.33 -3.41
CA LEU A 424 -0.77 -2.74 -3.01
C LEU A 424 -2.00 -3.12 -2.20
N GLU A 425 -2.59 -2.19 -1.45
CA GLU A 425 -3.78 -2.44 -0.64
C GLU A 425 -4.75 -1.27 -0.69
N GLN A 426 -6.05 -1.59 -0.63
CA GLN A 426 -7.12 -0.63 -0.42
C GLN A 426 -8.26 -1.29 0.37
N LEU A 427 -8.53 -0.84 1.59
CA LEU A 427 -9.53 -1.42 2.49
C LEU A 427 -10.44 -0.32 3.07
N PHE A 428 -11.74 -0.60 3.13
CA PHE A 428 -12.75 0.29 3.67
C PHE A 428 -13.23 -0.22 5.03
N PHE A 429 -12.62 0.28 6.08
CA PHE A 429 -12.92 -0.13 7.46
C PHE A 429 -14.21 0.49 7.98
N ALA A 430 -14.90 -0.24 8.88
CA ALA A 430 -15.92 0.33 9.74
C ALA A 430 -15.28 1.35 10.69
N GLU A 431 -16.01 2.39 11.03
CA GLU A 431 -15.57 3.35 12.05
C GLU A 431 -15.47 2.68 13.40
N PRO A 432 -14.32 2.72 14.09
CA PRO A 432 -14.20 2.14 15.42
C PRO A 432 -14.95 2.96 16.48
N GLU A 433 -15.13 4.24 16.20
CA GLU A 433 -15.76 5.21 17.07
C GLU A 433 -16.42 6.31 16.26
N SER A 434 -17.66 6.61 16.60
CA SER A 434 -18.44 7.64 15.94
C SER A 434 -18.46 8.89 16.80
N THR A 435 -17.59 9.85 16.51
CA THR A 435 -17.52 11.13 17.22
C THR A 435 -17.77 12.32 16.32
N GLU A 436 -18.54 13.28 16.83
CA GLU A 436 -18.58 14.64 16.29
C GLU A 436 -17.42 15.47 16.88
N GLY A 437 -16.92 16.42 16.10
CA GLY A 437 -15.98 17.44 16.57
C GLY A 437 -14.51 17.13 16.35
N ASP A 438 -13.72 17.19 17.43
CA ASP A 438 -12.25 17.16 17.35
C ASP A 438 -11.70 15.84 16.77
N MET A 439 -11.31 15.88 15.49
CA MET A 439 -10.75 14.74 14.76
C MET A 439 -9.42 14.24 15.35
N SER A 440 -8.70 15.07 16.08
CA SER A 440 -7.43 14.68 16.70
C SER A 440 -7.58 13.64 17.81
N ARG A 441 -8.80 13.43 18.29
CA ARG A 441 -9.15 12.46 19.34
C ARG A 441 -9.71 11.15 18.81
N ARG A 442 -9.86 11.00 17.51
CA ARG A 442 -10.41 9.78 16.92
C ARG A 442 -9.38 8.67 16.87
N TYR A 443 -9.86 7.47 17.13
CA TYR A 443 -9.08 6.27 16.88
C TYR A 443 -9.19 5.88 15.42
N LEU A 444 -8.04 5.53 14.81
CA LEU A 444 -8.04 4.76 13.59
C LEU A 444 -8.56 3.34 13.86
N PRO A 445 -9.04 2.63 12.84
CA PRO A 445 -9.36 1.20 12.96
C PRO A 445 -8.22 0.43 13.63
N ASN A 446 -8.57 -0.50 14.54
CA ASN A 446 -7.57 -1.15 15.37
C ASN A 446 -6.81 -2.25 14.63
N ILE A 447 -6.06 -1.84 13.64
CA ILE A 447 -5.16 -2.66 12.84
C ILE A 447 -3.79 -1.98 12.79
N HIS A 448 -2.72 -2.75 12.92
CA HIS A 448 -1.36 -2.28 12.66
C HIS A 448 -0.95 -2.70 11.26
N ILE A 449 -0.48 -1.75 10.48
CA ILE A 449 0.00 -1.97 9.11
C ILE A 449 1.49 -1.67 9.09
N GLU A 450 2.26 -2.52 8.45
CA GLU A 450 3.70 -2.31 8.27
C GLU A 450 4.13 -2.87 6.91
N SER A 451 4.89 -2.09 6.14
CA SER A 451 5.51 -2.59 4.92
C SER A 451 7.01 -2.83 5.12
N ASP A 452 7.58 -3.73 4.32
CA ASP A 452 9.03 -3.89 4.26
C ASP A 452 9.70 -2.84 3.36
N TYR A 453 8.95 -2.00 2.67
CA TYR A 453 9.42 -0.80 1.98
C TYR A 453 9.59 0.35 2.96
N THR A 454 10.47 0.15 3.92
CA THR A 454 10.72 1.08 5.01
C THR A 454 11.49 2.28 4.49
N MET A 455 10.95 3.47 4.70
CA MET A 455 11.54 4.70 4.22
C MET A 455 11.69 5.69 5.34
N GLY A 456 12.91 5.76 5.88
CA GLY A 456 13.43 6.87 6.59
C GLY A 456 12.66 7.40 7.79
N GLY A 457 12.91 6.89 8.93
CA GLY A 457 12.63 7.55 10.18
C GLY A 457 13.38 6.87 11.29
N THR A 458 14.10 7.66 12.07
CA THR A 458 14.67 7.20 13.32
C THR A 458 13.58 6.98 14.39
N PHE A 459 12.32 7.25 14.04
CA PHE A 459 11.17 7.12 14.94
C PHE A 459 10.21 6.08 14.36
N TRP A 460 9.90 5.10 15.14
CA TRP A 460 9.03 3.99 14.75
C TRP A 460 7.62 4.44 14.38
N GLU A 461 7.14 5.56 14.96
CA GLU A 461 5.85 6.17 14.66
C GLU A 461 5.71 6.54 13.17
N TYR A 462 6.82 6.72 12.48
CA TYR A 462 6.85 7.10 11.07
C TYR A 462 7.22 5.95 10.13
N THR A 463 7.35 4.75 10.64
CA THR A 463 7.82 3.59 9.85
C THR A 463 6.82 3.24 8.73
N GLY A 464 5.53 3.30 9.01
CA GLY A 464 4.48 3.07 8.04
C GLY A 464 4.11 4.28 7.18
N ASP A 465 4.46 5.50 7.61
CA ASP A 465 3.96 6.77 7.04
C ASP A 465 4.28 6.97 5.55
N ARG A 466 5.30 6.28 5.02
CA ARG A 466 5.70 6.40 3.62
C ARG A 466 4.91 5.50 2.68
N THR A 467 4.23 4.51 3.20
CA THR A 467 3.43 3.56 2.41
C THR A 467 2.01 3.43 2.93
N GLU A 468 1.76 3.70 4.20
CA GLU A 468 0.45 3.61 4.84
C GLU A 468 -0.26 4.98 4.79
N HIS A 469 -1.42 5.02 4.15
CA HIS A 469 -2.21 6.24 4.01
C HIS A 469 -3.64 6.00 4.48
N TRP A 470 -4.05 6.74 5.50
CA TRP A 470 -5.45 6.75 5.94
C TRP A 470 -6.17 7.93 5.32
N THR A 471 -7.21 7.63 4.54
CA THR A 471 -7.95 8.61 3.77
C THR A 471 -9.44 8.55 4.09
N THR A 472 -10.19 9.52 3.57
CA THR A 472 -11.64 9.57 3.68
C THR A 472 -12.29 8.90 2.48
N ASP A 473 -13.45 8.28 2.68
CA ASP A 473 -14.29 7.76 1.60
C ASP A 473 -15.46 8.72 1.37
N LYS A 474 -15.39 9.51 0.31
CA LYS A 474 -16.44 10.48 -0.05
C LYS A 474 -17.78 9.83 -0.41
N ALA A 475 -17.78 8.56 -0.80
CA ALA A 475 -18.98 7.80 -1.10
C ALA A 475 -19.65 7.23 0.18
N TYR A 476 -18.97 7.30 1.32
CA TYR A 476 -19.53 6.90 2.62
C TYR A 476 -20.33 8.07 3.21
N THR A 477 -21.57 8.21 2.82
CA THR A 477 -22.45 9.34 3.21
C THR A 477 -23.21 9.10 4.50
N SER A 478 -23.25 7.88 5.01
CA SER A 478 -23.97 7.51 6.24
C SER A 478 -23.11 7.55 7.50
N GLN A 479 -21.88 8.09 7.42
CA GLN A 479 -21.02 8.26 8.60
C GLN A 479 -21.60 9.31 9.56
N CYS A 480 -21.31 9.16 10.86
CA CYS A 480 -21.83 10.07 11.89
C CYS A 480 -21.23 11.49 11.78
N ASN A 481 -20.04 11.60 11.24
CA ASN A 481 -19.38 12.88 11.06
C ASN A 481 -20.02 13.69 9.95
N TYR A 482 -20.61 14.85 10.28
CA TYR A 482 -21.26 15.74 9.31
C TYR A 482 -20.34 16.26 8.21
N GLU A 483 -19.03 16.36 8.46
CA GLU A 483 -18.04 16.79 7.47
C GLU A 483 -17.58 15.65 6.54
N LEU A 484 -18.06 14.43 6.78
CA LEU A 484 -17.71 13.22 6.01
C LEU A 484 -16.20 13.00 5.88
N ASN A 485 -15.45 13.32 6.95
CA ASN A 485 -13.99 13.29 6.94
C ASN A 485 -13.39 12.22 7.88
N THR A 486 -14.15 11.17 8.22
CA THR A 486 -13.61 10.06 9.01
C THR A 486 -12.54 9.32 8.25
N LEU A 487 -11.36 9.17 8.87
CA LEU A 487 -10.24 8.43 8.30
C LEU A 487 -10.45 6.92 8.51
N CYS A 488 -11.14 6.28 7.59
CA CYS A 488 -11.48 4.86 7.67
C CYS A 488 -11.22 4.10 6.34
N THR A 489 -10.49 4.71 5.43
CA THR A 489 -9.99 4.04 4.22
C THR A 489 -8.48 3.91 4.32
N LEU A 490 -8.00 2.68 4.33
CA LEU A 490 -6.58 2.38 4.26
C LEU A 490 -6.16 2.22 2.80
N GLU A 491 -5.09 2.88 2.42
CA GLU A 491 -4.41 2.70 1.15
C GLU A 491 -2.92 2.48 1.40
N VAL A 492 -2.33 1.50 0.71
CA VAL A 492 -0.89 1.22 0.84
C VAL A 492 -0.22 1.36 -0.51
N TYR A 493 0.58 2.41 -0.64
CA TYR A 493 1.35 2.72 -1.84
C TYR A 493 2.59 3.56 -1.50
N ASN A 494 3.58 3.55 -2.38
CA ASN A 494 4.75 4.43 -2.29
C ASN A 494 4.50 5.72 -3.10
N GLU A 495 4.87 6.88 -2.53
CA GLU A 495 4.64 8.19 -3.15
C GLU A 495 5.45 8.42 -4.44
N VAL A 496 6.62 7.78 -4.54
CA VAL A 496 7.55 7.92 -5.68
C VAL A 496 7.87 6.57 -6.28
N GLY A 497 7.59 6.41 -7.54
CA GLY A 497 7.90 5.22 -8.32
C GLY A 497 6.85 4.10 -8.27
N PRO A 498 7.22 2.90 -8.71
CA PRO A 498 8.58 2.42 -9.03
C PRO A 498 9.13 2.86 -10.38
N ASP A 499 8.28 3.21 -11.35
CA ASP A 499 8.65 3.57 -12.74
C ASP A 499 9.62 2.55 -13.39
N ILE A 500 9.21 1.29 -13.41
CA ILE A 500 10.00 0.13 -13.81
C ILE A 500 9.49 -0.46 -15.12
N GLU A 501 10.40 -0.72 -16.04
CA GLU A 501 10.13 -1.51 -17.23
C GLU A 501 10.11 -3.00 -16.92
N ILE A 502 9.03 -3.67 -17.34
CA ILE A 502 8.87 -5.12 -17.29
C ILE A 502 9.03 -5.65 -18.71
N GLU A 503 10.20 -6.18 -19.01
CA GLU A 503 10.51 -6.79 -20.32
C GLU A 503 9.72 -8.08 -20.53
N PRO A 504 9.58 -8.57 -21.78
CA PRO A 504 9.03 -9.88 -22.08
C PRO A 504 9.64 -11.00 -21.25
N ASP A 505 8.81 -11.91 -20.73
CA ASP A 505 9.16 -13.05 -19.86
C ASP A 505 9.84 -12.63 -18.54
N LYS A 506 9.69 -11.37 -18.12
CA LYS A 506 10.18 -10.89 -16.82
C LYS A 506 9.05 -10.67 -15.83
N THR A 507 9.41 -10.78 -14.56
CA THR A 507 8.49 -10.60 -13.44
C THR A 507 8.94 -9.41 -12.60
N PHE A 508 8.00 -8.50 -12.32
CA PHE A 508 8.13 -7.51 -11.27
C PHE A 508 7.58 -8.09 -9.97
N ALA A 509 8.21 -7.81 -8.84
CA ALA A 509 7.70 -8.13 -7.51
C ALA A 509 7.59 -6.85 -6.67
N SER A 510 6.45 -6.68 -5.99
CA SER A 510 6.24 -5.57 -5.06
C SER A 510 6.99 -5.77 -3.75
N TYR A 511 7.04 -4.71 -2.94
CA TYR A 511 7.28 -4.85 -1.50
C TYR A 511 6.11 -5.63 -0.84
N GLN A 512 6.26 -5.93 0.45
CA GLN A 512 5.30 -6.72 1.23
C GLN A 512 4.61 -5.84 2.25
N VAL A 513 3.32 -6.08 2.49
CA VAL A 513 2.52 -5.44 3.55
C VAL A 513 2.09 -6.48 4.55
N TYR A 514 2.25 -6.17 5.83
CA TYR A 514 1.79 -6.97 6.95
C TYR A 514 0.59 -6.29 7.60
N GLU A 515 -0.50 -7.01 7.70
CA GLU A 515 -1.78 -6.58 8.22
C GLU A 515 -2.05 -7.32 9.53
N MET A 516 -2.20 -6.58 10.60
CA MET A 516 -2.25 -7.11 11.95
C MET A 516 -3.43 -6.54 12.73
N PRO A 517 -4.64 -7.14 12.67
CA PRO A 517 -5.72 -6.77 13.57
C PRO A 517 -5.27 -6.86 15.02
N VAL A 518 -5.53 -5.84 15.81
CA VAL A 518 -5.13 -5.75 17.21
C VAL A 518 -6.35 -5.90 18.10
N ASP A 519 -6.22 -6.61 19.21
CA ASP A 519 -7.34 -6.93 20.11
C ASP A 519 -7.55 -5.90 21.23
N SER A 520 -6.74 -4.84 21.29
CA SER A 520 -6.79 -3.82 22.31
C SER A 520 -6.17 -2.51 21.85
N TYR A 521 -6.64 -1.39 22.38
CA TYR A 521 -5.98 -0.08 22.28
C TYR A 521 -4.96 0.14 23.41
N ASP A 522 -4.84 -0.81 24.34
CA ASP A 522 -3.88 -0.72 25.44
C ASP A 522 -2.45 -0.76 24.92
N ARG A 523 -1.64 0.23 25.37
CA ARG A 523 -0.27 0.45 24.93
C ARG A 523 0.64 -0.75 25.20
N GLU A 524 0.53 -1.33 26.39
CA GLU A 524 1.40 -2.46 26.79
C GLU A 524 1.05 -3.70 25.97
N ARG A 525 -0.23 -3.95 25.78
CA ARG A 525 -0.69 -5.09 24.99
C ARG A 525 -0.26 -4.96 23.52
N LYS A 526 -0.34 -3.77 22.93
CA LYS A 526 0.21 -3.51 21.60
C LYS A 526 1.71 -3.75 21.54
N GLY A 527 2.47 -3.34 22.53
CA GLY A 527 3.90 -3.60 22.63
C GLY A 527 4.24 -5.09 22.71
N LEU A 528 3.47 -5.88 23.49
CA LEU A 528 3.62 -7.34 23.51
C LEU A 528 3.29 -7.99 22.18
N PHE A 529 2.26 -7.50 21.51
CA PHE A 529 1.87 -7.92 20.17
C PHE A 529 3.00 -7.70 19.15
N LEU A 530 3.56 -6.48 19.08
CA LEU A 530 4.67 -6.14 18.17
C LEU A 530 5.92 -6.99 18.45
N ARG A 531 6.24 -7.24 19.72
CA ARG A 531 7.36 -8.13 20.08
C ARG A 531 7.15 -9.54 19.56
N ARG A 532 5.91 -10.06 19.67
CA ARG A 532 5.58 -11.39 19.17
C ARG A 532 5.66 -11.42 17.64
N PHE A 533 5.16 -10.37 16.99
CA PHE A 533 5.22 -10.22 15.54
C PHE A 533 6.66 -10.31 15.03
N TYR A 534 7.55 -9.41 15.44
CA TYR A 534 8.93 -9.41 14.97
C TYR A 534 9.68 -10.70 15.32
N ARG A 535 9.50 -11.24 16.52
CA ARG A 535 10.12 -12.53 16.89
C ARG A 535 9.67 -13.71 16.03
N THR A 536 8.51 -13.60 15.42
CA THR A 536 7.96 -14.64 14.55
C THR A 536 8.38 -14.43 13.10
N VAL A 537 8.13 -13.26 12.51
CA VAL A 537 8.36 -13.00 11.07
C VAL A 537 9.79 -12.58 10.77
N ALA A 538 10.48 -12.00 11.74
CA ALA A 538 11.86 -11.52 11.66
C ALA A 538 12.70 -12.08 12.84
N PRO A 539 12.87 -13.42 12.95
CA PRO A 539 13.49 -14.05 14.12
C PRO A 539 14.96 -13.67 14.34
N TRP A 540 15.64 -13.13 13.34
CA TRP A 540 16.99 -12.54 13.46
C TRP A 540 17.03 -11.36 14.44
N THR A 541 15.91 -10.69 14.70
CA THR A 541 15.83 -9.62 15.71
C THR A 541 16.04 -10.12 17.14
N THR A 542 16.02 -11.43 17.35
CA THR A 542 16.36 -12.05 18.65
C THR A 542 17.85 -12.20 18.88
N GLU A 543 18.70 -11.94 17.88
CA GLU A 543 20.14 -11.89 18.04
C GLU A 543 20.54 -10.64 18.84
N ASN A 544 21.05 -10.82 20.04
CA ASN A 544 21.30 -9.72 20.97
C ASN A 544 22.64 -9.88 21.71
N PRO A 545 23.80 -9.80 21.00
CA PRO A 545 25.11 -9.84 21.64
C PRO A 545 25.32 -8.58 22.50
N ILE A 546 26.08 -8.75 23.59
CA ILE A 546 26.55 -7.64 24.41
C ILE A 546 27.83 -7.11 23.79
N PHE A 547 27.84 -5.87 23.35
CA PHE A 547 28.96 -5.29 22.62
C PHE A 547 29.44 -3.93 23.15
N MET A 548 30.71 -3.62 22.87
CA MET A 548 31.27 -2.27 23.02
C MET A 548 31.65 -1.68 21.67
N HIS A 549 31.70 -0.35 21.61
CA HIS A 549 32.19 0.40 20.44
C HIS A 549 33.61 0.92 20.70
N LEU A 550 34.58 0.32 20.00
CA LEU A 550 35.99 0.66 20.15
C LEU A 550 36.37 1.81 19.19
N THR A 551 37.07 2.82 19.73
CA THR A 551 37.39 4.05 19.02
C THR A 551 38.72 4.05 18.28
N THR A 552 39.41 2.93 18.21
CA THR A 552 40.73 2.81 17.57
C THR A 552 40.96 1.39 17.04
N ILE A 553 41.80 1.26 16.02
CA ILE A 553 42.32 0.00 15.50
C ILE A 553 43.77 -0.29 15.97
N ASP A 554 44.31 0.52 16.92
CA ASP A 554 45.62 0.26 17.49
C ASP A 554 45.66 -1.14 18.10
N GLU A 555 46.64 -1.96 17.71
CA GLU A 555 46.69 -3.39 18.04
C GLU A 555 46.70 -3.62 19.55
N GLN A 556 47.47 -2.83 20.32
CA GLN A 556 47.57 -3.02 21.78
C GLN A 556 46.24 -2.67 22.46
N THR A 557 45.58 -1.59 22.01
CA THR A 557 44.30 -1.18 22.56
C THR A 557 43.21 -2.18 22.20
N VAL A 558 43.18 -2.69 20.96
CA VAL A 558 42.23 -3.73 20.54
C VAL A 558 42.41 -5.00 21.38
N LYS A 559 43.66 -5.50 21.54
CA LYS A 559 43.95 -6.69 22.37
C LYS A 559 43.52 -6.50 23.82
N ARG A 560 43.79 -5.34 24.41
CA ARG A 560 43.33 -4.99 25.77
C ARG A 560 41.78 -4.95 25.84
N ALA A 561 41.07 -4.36 24.85
CA ALA A 561 39.62 -4.33 24.82
C ALA A 561 39.06 -5.75 24.74
N VAL A 562 39.64 -6.61 23.91
CA VAL A 562 39.30 -8.04 23.81
C VAL A 562 39.43 -8.75 25.15
N ASP A 563 40.55 -8.56 25.83
CA ASP A 563 40.80 -9.20 27.15
C ASP A 563 39.76 -8.65 28.18
N GLN A 564 39.45 -7.35 28.17
CA GLN A 564 38.42 -6.76 29.03
C GLN A 564 37.00 -7.31 28.72
N CYS A 565 36.66 -7.53 27.44
CA CYS A 565 35.42 -8.19 27.07
C CYS A 565 35.34 -9.62 27.65
N VAL A 566 36.40 -10.42 27.49
CA VAL A 566 36.45 -11.77 28.05
C VAL A 566 36.28 -11.77 29.57
N GLU A 567 36.94 -10.85 30.27
CA GLU A 567 36.90 -10.77 31.74
C GLU A 567 35.56 -10.32 32.28
N THR A 568 34.82 -9.51 31.53
CA THR A 568 33.53 -8.90 31.98
C THR A 568 32.29 -9.57 31.41
N GLY A 569 32.44 -10.41 30.36
CA GLY A 569 31.33 -11.11 29.73
C GLY A 569 30.72 -10.37 28.54
N TYR A 570 31.41 -9.37 28.01
CA TYR A 570 31.04 -8.81 26.69
C TYR A 570 31.35 -9.82 25.60
N GLU A 571 30.60 -9.79 24.53
CA GLU A 571 30.61 -10.83 23.49
C GLU A 571 31.10 -10.34 22.13
N MET A 572 31.12 -9.02 21.92
CA MET A 572 31.45 -8.40 20.63
C MET A 572 32.11 -7.04 20.79
N ILE A 573 32.97 -6.69 19.83
CA ILE A 573 33.54 -5.35 19.69
C ILE A 573 33.18 -4.82 18.31
N ILE A 574 32.62 -3.63 18.24
CA ILE A 574 32.39 -2.92 16.99
C ILE A 574 33.46 -1.85 16.82
N LEU A 575 34.22 -1.92 15.72
CA LEU A 575 35.16 -0.86 15.33
C LEU A 575 34.35 0.34 14.84
N SER A 576 34.19 1.31 15.75
CA SER A 576 33.23 2.42 15.61
C SER A 576 33.70 3.49 14.63
N PHE A 577 32.81 4.45 14.37
CA PHE A 577 33.14 5.69 13.66
C PHE A 577 34.40 6.34 14.24
N GLY A 578 35.33 6.76 13.37
CA GLY A 578 36.58 7.40 13.76
C GLY A 578 37.64 6.46 14.32
N SER A 579 37.43 5.13 14.35
CA SER A 579 38.41 4.16 14.81
C SER A 579 39.66 4.02 13.90
N GLY A 580 39.54 4.45 12.65
CA GLY A 580 40.56 4.26 11.61
C GLY A 580 40.32 3.03 10.74
N MET A 581 39.31 2.21 11.03
CA MET A 581 38.86 1.16 10.13
C MET A 581 38.29 1.77 8.86
N ASN A 582 38.67 1.24 7.70
CA ASN A 582 38.17 1.65 6.41
C ASN A 582 37.65 0.43 5.64
N ALA A 583 36.33 0.18 5.71
CA ALA A 583 35.68 -0.91 4.99
C ALA A 583 35.54 -0.67 3.46
N GLU A 584 35.81 0.54 3.00
CA GLU A 584 35.73 0.92 1.58
C GLU A 584 37.05 0.72 0.81
N THR A 585 38.09 0.24 1.51
CA THR A 585 39.41 0.07 0.94
C THR A 585 39.53 -1.19 0.10
N THR A 586 40.42 -1.13 -0.88
CA THR A 586 40.94 -2.31 -1.61
C THR A 586 42.39 -2.62 -1.23
N ASP A 587 43.00 -1.85 -0.31
CA ASP A 587 44.35 -2.06 0.18
C ASP A 587 44.46 -3.39 0.97
N GLN A 588 45.17 -4.33 0.41
CA GLN A 588 45.33 -5.68 0.99
C GLN A 588 46.09 -5.66 2.33
N ASN A 589 46.96 -4.66 2.56
CA ASN A 589 47.65 -4.51 3.83
C ASN A 589 46.68 -4.13 4.95
N HIS A 590 45.79 -3.18 4.68
CA HIS A 590 44.75 -2.78 5.64
C HIS A 590 43.75 -3.92 5.90
N ILE A 591 43.33 -4.62 4.85
CA ILE A 591 42.43 -5.79 4.97
C ILE A 591 43.09 -6.89 5.83
N ALA A 592 44.36 -7.24 5.53
CA ALA A 592 45.10 -8.24 6.28
C ALA A 592 45.31 -7.83 7.75
N TYR A 593 45.54 -6.51 7.99
CA TYR A 593 45.69 -5.98 9.33
C TYR A 593 44.39 -6.13 10.14
N ILE A 594 43.25 -5.69 9.60
CA ILE A 594 41.95 -5.84 10.26
C ILE A 594 41.61 -7.32 10.48
N LYS A 595 41.89 -8.18 9.48
CA LYS A 595 41.71 -9.62 9.63
C LYS A 595 42.50 -10.16 10.81
N SER A 596 43.74 -9.71 11.02
CA SER A 596 44.57 -10.18 12.15
C SER A 596 43.96 -9.82 13.51
N LEU A 597 43.32 -8.64 13.63
CA LEU A 597 42.59 -8.22 14.83
C LEU A 597 41.33 -9.07 15.06
N VAL A 598 40.58 -9.35 13.98
CA VAL A 598 39.39 -10.22 14.00
C VAL A 598 39.76 -11.65 14.43
N ASP A 599 40.85 -12.20 13.86
CA ASP A 599 41.33 -13.56 14.17
C ASP A 599 41.78 -13.65 15.64
N TYR A 600 42.44 -12.60 16.16
CA TYR A 600 42.82 -12.53 17.58
C TYR A 600 41.57 -12.52 18.48
N ALA A 601 40.59 -11.64 18.22
CA ALA A 601 39.38 -11.55 19.01
C ALA A 601 38.61 -12.89 18.99
N ARG A 602 38.45 -13.48 17.81
CA ARG A 602 37.78 -14.77 17.63
C ARG A 602 38.51 -15.91 18.40
N SER A 603 39.82 -15.89 18.43
CA SER A 603 40.60 -16.87 19.22
C SER A 603 40.30 -16.81 20.73
N LYS A 604 39.81 -15.68 21.21
CA LYS A 604 39.33 -15.43 22.57
C LYS A 604 37.83 -15.59 22.78
N GLY A 605 37.10 -15.96 21.73
CA GLY A 605 35.64 -16.10 21.75
C GLY A 605 34.83 -14.78 21.58
N ILE A 606 35.53 -13.69 21.24
CA ILE A 606 34.91 -12.37 20.98
C ILE A 606 34.75 -12.18 19.48
N GLU A 607 33.54 -11.79 19.06
CA GLU A 607 33.26 -11.42 17.66
C GLU A 607 33.60 -9.94 17.42
N MET A 608 33.82 -9.59 16.15
CA MET A 608 34.09 -8.21 15.77
C MET A 608 33.14 -7.73 14.67
N GLY A 609 32.68 -6.51 14.81
CA GLY A 609 31.93 -5.76 13.81
C GLY A 609 32.67 -4.51 13.34
N GLY A 610 32.14 -3.89 12.34
CA GLY A 610 32.70 -2.65 11.79
C GLY A 610 31.64 -1.67 11.34
N TYR A 611 32.07 -0.42 11.20
CA TYR A 611 31.23 0.72 10.83
C TYR A 611 31.62 1.28 9.46
N SER A 612 30.61 1.69 8.66
CA SER A 612 30.81 2.52 7.49
C SER A 612 29.68 3.53 7.39
N LEU A 613 29.95 4.75 6.90
CA LEU A 613 28.93 5.77 6.66
C LEU A 613 28.39 5.61 5.23
N LEU A 614 27.21 5.04 5.08
CA LEU A 614 26.61 4.73 3.78
C LEU A 614 26.07 5.96 3.07
N ALA A 615 25.45 6.87 3.80
CA ALA A 615 24.83 8.09 3.26
C ALA A 615 25.15 9.30 4.15
N SER A 616 24.46 10.42 3.95
CA SER A 616 24.60 11.65 4.76
C SER A 616 26.03 12.19 4.81
N ARG A 617 26.74 12.10 3.67
CA ARG A 617 28.11 12.62 3.50
C ARG A 617 28.35 13.13 2.10
N TRP A 618 29.32 14.01 1.96
CA TRP A 618 29.83 14.46 0.68
C TRP A 618 30.86 13.46 0.11
N ILE A 619 30.72 13.08 -1.14
CA ILE A 619 31.71 12.30 -1.90
C ILE A 619 32.25 13.14 -3.04
N SER A 620 31.42 13.48 -4.02
CA SER A 620 31.73 14.37 -5.13
C SER A 620 30.45 14.94 -5.75
N GLU A 621 30.64 15.94 -6.60
CA GLU A 621 29.52 16.56 -7.31
C GLU A 621 28.79 15.61 -8.25
N GLU A 622 29.49 14.65 -8.85
CA GLU A 622 28.93 13.74 -9.86
C GLU A 622 28.02 12.67 -9.25
N VAL A 623 28.15 12.41 -7.94
CA VAL A 623 27.41 11.30 -7.29
C VAL A 623 26.41 11.77 -6.25
N ASP A 624 26.39 13.07 -5.92
CA ASP A 624 25.43 13.62 -4.95
C ASP A 624 24.01 13.59 -5.53
N VAL A 625 23.00 13.40 -4.68
CA VAL A 625 21.61 13.43 -5.10
C VAL A 625 21.20 14.82 -5.61
N ILE A 626 20.34 14.84 -6.62
CA ILE A 626 19.79 16.07 -7.18
C ILE A 626 18.39 16.31 -6.60
N ASN A 627 18.23 17.46 -5.94
CA ASN A 627 16.95 17.88 -5.38
C ASN A 627 15.93 18.14 -6.49
N PRO A 628 14.78 17.46 -6.49
CA PRO A 628 13.77 17.62 -7.55
C PRO A 628 13.15 19.02 -7.60
N ALA A 629 13.06 19.73 -6.47
CA ALA A 629 12.47 21.08 -6.42
C ALA A 629 13.38 22.16 -7.01
N THR A 630 14.70 21.98 -6.92
CA THR A 630 15.68 23.00 -7.33
C THR A 630 16.50 22.60 -8.55
N GLY A 631 16.52 21.31 -8.91
CA GLY A 631 17.41 20.76 -9.93
C GLY A 631 18.89 20.84 -9.58
N LYS A 632 19.21 21.09 -8.30
CA LYS A 632 20.58 21.27 -7.79
C LYS A 632 20.90 20.17 -6.78
N ARG A 633 22.20 19.99 -6.54
CA ARG A 633 22.73 19.11 -5.49
C ARG A 633 22.35 19.60 -4.09
N GLY A 634 22.54 18.72 -3.10
CA GLY A 634 22.25 19.05 -1.71
C GLY A 634 20.76 19.16 -1.43
N GLY A 635 20.02 18.12 -1.64
CA GLY A 635 18.59 18.06 -1.30
C GLY A 635 18.27 16.91 -0.39
N ALA A 636 19.33 16.24 0.09
CA ALA A 636 19.22 15.15 1.03
C ALA A 636 18.71 15.65 2.40
N THR A 637 18.07 14.76 3.15
CA THR A 637 17.54 15.04 4.49
C THR A 637 18.59 15.67 5.42
N PHE A 638 19.86 15.29 5.27
CA PHE A 638 20.98 15.81 6.08
C PHE A 638 22.04 16.59 5.25
N GLY A 639 21.62 17.22 4.16
CA GLY A 639 22.49 18.01 3.29
C GLY A 639 22.94 17.24 2.07
N SER A 640 24.20 16.78 2.01
CA SER A 640 24.73 15.97 0.91
C SER A 640 24.56 14.49 1.20
N SER A 641 24.19 13.71 0.18
CA SER A 641 24.15 12.25 0.23
C SER A 641 24.50 11.66 -1.13
N PRO A 642 25.46 10.72 -1.20
CA PRO A 642 25.75 10.08 -2.46
C PRO A 642 24.60 9.15 -2.86
N CYS A 643 24.19 9.21 -4.12
CA CYS A 643 23.19 8.31 -4.67
C CYS A 643 23.77 6.90 -4.82
N ILE A 644 23.16 5.92 -4.15
CA ILE A 644 23.58 4.51 -4.22
C ILE A 644 23.38 3.91 -5.64
N CYS A 645 22.58 4.55 -6.48
CA CYS A 645 22.41 4.23 -7.89
C CYS A 645 23.38 4.99 -8.81
N SER A 646 24.39 5.64 -8.28
CA SER A 646 25.58 6.09 -9.04
C SER A 646 26.60 4.96 -9.19
N GLN A 647 27.61 5.13 -10.04
CA GLN A 647 28.74 4.18 -10.14
C GLN A 647 29.46 4.03 -8.81
N TRP A 648 29.65 5.15 -8.08
CA TRP A 648 30.25 5.10 -6.74
C TRP A 648 29.47 4.20 -5.78
N GLY A 649 28.12 4.27 -5.79
CA GLY A 649 27.30 3.44 -4.91
C GLY A 649 27.45 1.96 -5.18
N VAL A 650 27.49 1.55 -6.44
CA VAL A 650 27.73 0.16 -6.84
C VAL A 650 29.10 -0.32 -6.38
N ASP A 651 30.14 0.50 -6.64
CA ASP A 651 31.52 0.19 -6.23
C ASP A 651 31.66 0.13 -4.70
N TYR A 652 30.97 1.03 -3.98
CA TYR A 652 30.92 1.05 -2.52
C TYR A 652 30.35 -0.25 -1.97
N LEU A 653 29.17 -0.67 -2.41
CA LEU A 653 28.53 -1.90 -1.95
C LEU A 653 29.39 -3.15 -2.26
N ALA A 654 30.04 -3.17 -3.42
CA ALA A 654 30.96 -4.27 -3.77
C ALA A 654 32.20 -4.31 -2.86
N LYS A 655 32.77 -3.13 -2.53
CA LYS A 655 33.92 -3.03 -1.58
C LYS A 655 33.52 -3.50 -0.19
N ILE A 656 32.37 -3.09 0.33
CA ILE A 656 31.84 -3.54 1.63
C ILE A 656 31.74 -5.07 1.67
N LYS A 657 31.06 -5.69 0.68
CA LYS A 657 30.94 -7.14 0.61
C LYS A 657 32.32 -7.84 0.60
N ASN A 658 33.23 -7.38 -0.27
CA ASN A 658 34.59 -7.92 -0.36
C ASN A 658 35.36 -7.77 0.95
N PHE A 659 35.28 -6.63 1.64
CA PHE A 659 35.95 -6.34 2.89
C PHE A 659 35.47 -7.30 4.01
N TYR A 660 34.17 -7.47 4.15
CA TYR A 660 33.58 -8.36 5.13
C TYR A 660 33.90 -9.84 4.86
N GLU A 661 33.91 -10.27 3.60
CA GLU A 661 34.31 -11.64 3.24
C GLU A 661 35.77 -11.92 3.53
N GLN A 662 36.68 -10.97 3.30
CA GLN A 662 38.10 -11.16 3.54
C GLN A 662 38.48 -11.04 5.01
N THR A 663 37.88 -10.09 5.76
CA THR A 663 38.24 -9.85 7.18
C THR A 663 37.54 -10.81 8.13
N GLY A 664 36.34 -11.29 7.75
CA GLY A 664 35.52 -12.14 8.60
C GLY A 664 34.77 -11.40 9.70
N LEU A 665 34.57 -10.08 9.59
CA LEU A 665 33.69 -9.32 10.47
C LEU A 665 32.26 -9.89 10.44
N THR A 666 31.60 -9.94 11.61
CA THR A 666 30.28 -10.56 11.79
C THR A 666 29.15 -9.60 12.16
N LEU A 667 29.43 -8.30 12.18
CA LEU A 667 28.41 -7.27 12.30
C LEU A 667 28.77 -6.08 11.39
N PHE A 668 27.78 -5.61 10.65
CA PHE A 668 27.86 -4.39 9.86
C PHE A 668 27.01 -3.30 10.52
N GLU A 669 27.66 -2.23 10.92
CA GLU A 669 27.03 -1.02 11.43
C GLU A 669 27.21 0.09 10.42
N HIS A 670 26.13 0.83 10.14
CA HIS A 670 26.20 2.02 9.32
C HIS A 670 25.22 3.08 9.81
N ASP A 671 25.41 4.28 9.34
CA ASP A 671 24.56 5.43 9.61
C ASP A 671 24.06 6.04 8.30
N GLY A 672 22.91 6.76 8.36
CA GLY A 672 22.35 7.50 7.25
C GLY A 672 22.03 6.64 6.05
N SER A 673 21.36 5.50 6.23
CA SER A 673 20.90 4.75 5.06
C SER A 673 19.67 5.35 4.47
N TYR A 674 18.72 5.65 5.30
CA TYR A 674 17.41 6.02 4.80
C TYR A 674 17.18 5.38 3.43
N PRO A 675 16.12 4.98 2.92
CA PRO A 675 16.03 4.15 1.69
C PRO A 675 16.69 4.77 0.45
N GLY A 676 17.41 5.84 0.64
CA GLY A 676 17.96 6.74 -0.34
C GLY A 676 17.09 7.99 -0.45
N ASP A 677 17.73 9.14 -0.47
CA ASP A 677 17.06 10.37 -0.81
C ASP A 677 16.58 10.33 -2.26
N VAL A 678 15.40 10.89 -2.55
CA VAL A 678 14.95 11.03 -3.94
C VAL A 678 15.98 11.77 -4.79
N CYS A 679 16.24 11.32 -6.01
CA CYS A 679 17.28 11.86 -6.87
C CYS A 679 16.73 12.15 -8.26
N ALA A 680 16.69 13.44 -8.64
CA ALA A 680 16.26 13.86 -9.97
C ALA A 680 17.38 13.82 -11.04
N SER A 681 18.54 13.23 -10.72
CA SER A 681 19.63 13.07 -11.69
C SER A 681 19.23 12.18 -12.86
N THR A 682 19.55 12.59 -14.05
CA THR A 682 19.45 11.77 -15.28
C THR A 682 20.81 11.27 -15.77
N SER A 683 21.88 11.57 -15.01
CA SER A 683 23.26 11.18 -15.33
C SER A 683 23.79 10.02 -14.51
N HIS A 684 23.11 9.61 -13.45
CA HIS A 684 23.49 8.43 -12.67
C HIS A 684 23.17 7.15 -13.44
N ALA A 685 24.14 6.23 -13.48
CA ALA A 685 24.09 5.10 -14.41
C ALA A 685 22.99 4.06 -14.12
N TYR A 686 22.44 4.05 -12.89
CA TYR A 686 21.59 2.95 -12.45
C TYR A 686 20.18 3.38 -12.04
N HIS A 687 19.77 4.60 -12.39
CA HIS A 687 18.36 5.04 -12.39
C HIS A 687 18.17 6.06 -13.52
N LYS A 688 16.93 6.21 -13.98
CA LYS A 688 16.58 7.09 -15.11
C LYS A 688 16.35 8.54 -14.69
N GLY A 689 15.83 8.75 -13.48
CA GLY A 689 15.44 10.06 -12.98
C GLY A 689 14.79 9.99 -11.61
N LEU A 690 13.93 10.98 -11.31
CA LEU A 690 13.25 11.08 -10.03
C LEU A 690 12.39 9.83 -9.71
N ASN A 691 11.59 9.41 -10.67
CA ASN A 691 10.51 8.46 -10.41
C ASN A 691 11.00 7.05 -10.04
N ASP A 692 12.11 6.60 -10.59
CA ASP A 692 12.67 5.28 -10.30
C ASP A 692 13.82 5.31 -9.28
N SER A 693 14.29 6.51 -8.89
CA SER A 693 15.51 6.68 -8.10
C SER A 693 15.41 6.01 -6.72
N GLN A 694 14.33 6.25 -5.99
CA GLN A 694 14.16 5.78 -4.63
C GLN A 694 13.91 4.27 -4.58
N TRP A 695 13.08 3.74 -5.48
CA TRP A 695 12.84 2.31 -5.64
C TRP A 695 14.15 1.54 -5.88
N LYS A 696 14.96 2.00 -6.81
CA LYS A 696 16.23 1.34 -7.14
C LYS A 696 17.28 1.46 -6.04
N GLN A 697 17.33 2.59 -5.34
CA GLN A 697 18.23 2.75 -4.19
C GLN A 697 17.83 1.81 -3.04
N PHE A 698 16.54 1.75 -2.73
CA PHE A 698 16.02 0.84 -1.70
C PHE A 698 16.42 -0.61 -1.95
N HIS A 699 16.21 -1.11 -3.18
CA HIS A 699 16.56 -2.48 -3.51
C HIS A 699 18.06 -2.75 -3.41
N ARG A 700 18.92 -1.81 -3.80
CA ARG A 700 20.38 -1.97 -3.64
C ARG A 700 20.82 -2.05 -2.18
N VAL A 701 20.19 -1.27 -1.31
CA VAL A 701 20.48 -1.30 0.13
C VAL A 701 19.95 -2.61 0.75
N THR A 702 18.73 -3.00 0.44
CA THR A 702 18.15 -4.23 0.98
C THR A 702 18.81 -5.49 0.44
N ASP A 703 19.31 -5.49 -0.79
CA ASP A 703 20.15 -6.58 -1.34
C ASP A 703 21.45 -6.76 -0.54
N LEU A 704 22.04 -5.66 -0.05
CA LEU A 704 23.19 -5.77 0.88
C LEU A 704 22.74 -6.39 2.20
N TYR A 705 21.58 -5.98 2.74
CA TYR A 705 21.09 -6.50 4.02
C TYR A 705 20.74 -8.00 3.94
N HIS A 706 20.07 -8.42 2.88
CA HIS A 706 19.77 -9.84 2.63
C HIS A 706 21.05 -10.67 2.49
N TRP A 707 22.06 -10.12 1.80
CA TRP A 707 23.38 -10.75 1.71
C TRP A 707 24.05 -10.88 3.09
N CYS A 708 24.02 -9.83 3.93
CA CYS A 708 24.53 -9.88 5.29
C CYS A 708 23.83 -10.97 6.11
N LEU A 709 22.50 -11.00 6.08
CA LEU A 709 21.67 -11.95 6.80
C LEU A 709 21.99 -13.41 6.40
N ALA A 710 22.09 -13.65 5.09
CA ALA A 710 22.47 -14.98 4.54
C ALA A 710 23.90 -15.40 4.90
N LYS A 711 24.80 -14.45 5.16
CA LYS A 711 26.18 -14.71 5.58
C LYS A 711 26.35 -14.77 7.12
N GLY A 712 25.30 -14.53 7.89
CA GLY A 712 25.38 -14.46 9.36
C GLY A 712 26.07 -13.20 9.87
N ILE A 713 26.05 -12.13 9.10
CA ILE A 713 26.51 -10.79 9.48
C ILE A 713 25.34 -10.03 10.05
N SER A 714 25.35 -9.76 11.35
CA SER A 714 24.32 -8.99 12.04
C SER A 714 24.32 -7.54 11.56
N LEU A 715 23.15 -6.94 11.47
CA LEU A 715 22.97 -5.56 10.97
C LEU A 715 22.55 -4.64 12.12
N ASN A 716 23.37 -3.62 12.40
CA ASN A 716 23.02 -2.52 13.29
C ASN A 716 22.88 -1.25 12.44
N VAL A 717 21.64 -0.88 12.15
CA VAL A 717 21.31 0.19 11.17
C VAL A 717 20.43 1.26 11.80
N PRO A 718 20.40 2.49 11.26
CA PRO A 718 19.72 3.60 11.92
C PRO A 718 18.19 3.50 11.87
N ASP A 719 17.63 2.86 10.87
CA ASP A 719 16.20 2.84 10.60
C ASP A 719 15.55 1.44 10.80
N PHE A 720 14.22 1.38 10.61
CA PHE A 720 13.45 0.14 10.78
C PHE A 720 13.55 -0.79 9.57
N TYR A 721 14.59 -1.58 9.51
CA TYR A 721 14.75 -2.60 8.47
C TYR A 721 14.60 -4.03 9.00
N PHE A 722 13.85 -4.23 10.09
CA PHE A 722 13.66 -5.56 10.67
C PHE A 722 13.13 -6.57 9.67
N LEU A 723 12.16 -6.19 8.85
CA LEU A 723 11.58 -7.05 7.83
C LEU A 723 12.52 -7.30 6.64
N ASN A 724 13.61 -6.52 6.53
CA ASN A 724 14.68 -6.68 5.55
C ASN A 724 15.99 -7.23 6.11
N GLY A 725 15.97 -7.79 7.33
CA GLY A 725 17.13 -8.48 7.89
C GLY A 725 17.91 -7.72 8.94
N SER A 726 17.53 -6.49 9.29
CA SER A 726 18.16 -5.77 10.40
C SER A 726 17.96 -6.52 11.73
N THR A 727 19.02 -6.72 12.48
CA THR A 727 18.95 -7.30 13.81
C THR A 727 18.70 -6.25 14.88
N LYS A 728 19.14 -5.03 14.63
CA LYS A 728 19.00 -3.86 15.49
C LYS A 728 18.67 -2.63 14.67
N THR A 729 18.03 -1.67 15.32
CA THR A 729 17.86 -0.33 14.77
C THR A 729 18.26 0.72 15.80
N SER A 730 18.70 1.88 15.31
CA SER A 730 19.06 3.02 16.13
C SER A 730 17.85 3.80 16.67
N ILE A 731 16.67 3.28 16.56
CA ILE A 731 15.51 3.91 17.23
C ILE A 731 15.78 4.07 18.71
N GLY A 732 15.60 5.27 19.19
CA GLY A 732 16.03 5.64 20.51
C GLY A 732 17.50 6.08 20.57
N TYR A 733 18.24 6.04 19.43
CA TYR A 733 19.52 6.71 19.33
C TYR A 733 19.35 8.16 19.77
N ARG A 734 20.14 8.54 20.75
CA ARG A 734 20.10 9.90 21.29
C ARG A 734 21.50 10.49 21.18
N GLU A 735 21.78 11.08 20.04
CA GLU A 735 23.01 11.82 19.83
C GLU A 735 23.25 12.84 20.91
N VAL A 736 22.18 13.45 21.42
CA VAL A 736 22.23 14.37 22.54
C VAL A 736 22.86 13.77 23.82
N ASN A 737 22.88 12.45 23.98
CA ASN A 737 23.50 11.81 25.14
C ASN A 737 25.00 12.07 25.22
N TRP A 738 25.69 12.29 24.13
CA TRP A 738 27.12 12.60 24.17
C TRP A 738 27.45 14.06 24.57
N SER A 739 26.47 14.94 24.57
CA SER A 739 26.60 16.34 24.96
C SER A 739 25.81 16.73 26.21
N LEU A 740 24.94 15.85 26.72
CA LEU A 740 24.24 16.08 27.97
C LEU A 740 25.13 15.81 29.19
N PRO A 741 25.01 16.56 30.28
CA PRO A 741 25.60 16.19 31.58
C PRO A 741 25.15 14.82 32.05
N ARG A 742 25.99 14.09 32.78
CA ARG A 742 25.77 12.70 33.21
C ARG A 742 24.42 12.44 33.89
N ASP A 743 23.99 13.36 34.76
CA ASP A 743 22.70 13.27 35.45
C ASP A 743 21.52 13.31 34.48
N ARG A 744 21.64 14.14 33.42
CA ARG A 744 20.62 14.24 32.36
C ARG A 744 20.60 13.02 31.47
N GLN A 745 21.76 12.48 31.12
CA GLN A 745 21.84 11.22 30.38
C GLN A 745 21.13 10.09 31.14
N LEU A 746 21.30 10.02 32.45
CA LEU A 746 20.67 8.99 33.28
C LEU A 746 19.13 9.10 33.25
N ILE A 747 18.58 10.32 33.41
CA ILE A 747 17.13 10.56 33.33
C ILE A 747 16.58 10.20 31.93
N HIS A 748 17.28 10.66 30.90
CA HIS A 748 16.91 10.43 29.51
C HIS A 748 16.93 8.95 29.15
N SER A 749 17.98 8.21 29.53
CA SER A 749 18.08 6.76 29.34
C SER A 749 16.94 6.01 30.03
N ARG A 750 16.58 6.37 31.25
CA ARG A 750 15.45 5.77 31.95
C ARG A 750 14.12 5.99 31.24
N GLN A 751 13.90 7.18 30.70
CA GLN A 751 12.68 7.54 29.97
C GLN A 751 12.58 6.77 28.67
N VAL A 752 13.68 6.68 27.91
CA VAL A 752 13.78 5.90 26.67
C VAL A 752 13.54 4.41 26.97
N ASN A 753 14.18 3.86 28.00
CA ASN A 753 14.04 2.47 28.38
C ASN A 753 12.61 2.13 28.78
N TYR A 754 11.95 3.01 29.54
CA TYR A 754 10.54 2.86 29.90
C TYR A 754 9.64 2.82 28.64
N SER A 755 9.75 3.81 27.76
CA SER A 755 8.97 3.84 26.52
C SER A 755 9.18 2.59 25.68
N ASN A 756 10.44 2.17 25.46
CA ASN A 756 10.74 1.00 24.65
C ASN A 756 10.26 -0.32 25.28
N THR A 757 10.17 -0.40 26.61
CA THR A 757 9.64 -1.58 27.28
C THR A 757 8.14 -1.76 27.00
N TYR A 758 7.39 -0.67 26.91
CA TYR A 758 5.94 -0.72 26.74
C TYR A 758 5.50 -0.73 25.27
N ASP A 759 6.11 0.08 24.41
CA ASP A 759 5.63 0.29 23.04
C ASP A 759 6.34 -0.54 21.99
N ARG A 760 7.54 -1.04 22.31
CA ARG A 760 8.47 -1.54 21.28
C ARG A 760 9.13 -2.83 21.75
N MET A 761 10.04 -3.34 20.98
CA MET A 761 10.94 -4.41 21.36
C MET A 761 12.31 -3.86 21.71
N ALA A 762 13.06 -4.60 22.53
CA ALA A 762 14.42 -4.21 22.95
C ALA A 762 15.36 -3.94 21.76
N SER A 763 15.18 -4.67 20.66
CA SER A 763 15.96 -4.50 19.42
C SER A 763 15.72 -3.15 18.72
N SER A 764 14.63 -2.48 19.01
CA SER A 764 14.30 -1.16 18.42
C SER A 764 14.83 0.01 19.22
N CYS A 765 15.73 -0.24 20.16
CA CYS A 765 16.35 0.79 20.97
C CYS A 765 17.89 0.68 20.94
N TRP A 766 18.52 1.80 20.80
CA TRP A 766 19.96 1.96 20.89
C TRP A 766 20.29 3.23 21.66
N SER A 767 21.12 3.10 22.68
CA SER A 767 21.49 4.20 23.58
C SER A 767 23.00 4.48 23.49
N PHE A 768 23.38 5.73 23.37
CA PHE A 768 24.78 6.13 23.37
C PHE A 768 25.28 6.31 24.80
N VAL A 769 26.42 5.66 25.13
CA VAL A 769 27.07 5.71 26.43
C VAL A 769 28.54 6.15 26.25
N PRO A 770 28.85 7.45 26.45
CA PRO A 770 30.19 7.98 26.19
C PRO A 770 31.16 7.60 27.33
N LEU A 771 31.94 6.53 27.15
CA LEU A 771 32.98 6.14 28.06
C LEU A 771 34.19 7.10 28.03
N VAL A 772 34.36 7.83 26.96
CA VAL A 772 35.32 8.92 26.77
C VAL A 772 34.63 10.12 26.16
N GLU A 773 35.28 11.28 26.25
CA GLU A 773 34.79 12.50 25.65
C GLU A 773 34.55 12.34 24.15
N TYR A 774 33.39 12.82 23.69
CA TYR A 774 32.97 12.81 22.29
C TYR A 774 32.11 14.03 21.98
N HIS A 775 32.43 14.75 20.94
CA HIS A 775 31.76 16.01 20.56
C HIS A 775 31.68 17.08 21.68
N GLY A 776 30.71 17.96 21.64
CA GLY A 776 30.64 19.16 22.46
C GLY A 776 30.24 19.02 23.92
N GLY A 777 30.07 17.79 24.46
CA GLY A 777 29.64 17.58 25.86
C GLY A 777 30.75 17.80 26.90
N GLY A 778 31.98 17.65 26.52
CA GLY A 778 33.14 17.79 27.40
C GLY A 778 33.12 16.82 28.59
N ALA A 779 33.93 17.15 29.61
CA ALA A 779 34.09 16.34 30.82
C ALA A 779 32.79 16.15 31.64
N ALA A 780 31.78 17.00 31.47
CA ALA A 780 30.48 16.82 32.15
C ALA A 780 29.63 15.74 31.54
N ALA A 781 29.85 15.40 30.26
CA ALA A 781 29.06 14.42 29.50
C ALA A 781 29.70 13.03 29.49
N THR A 782 31.04 12.93 29.55
CA THR A 782 31.73 11.64 29.53
C THR A 782 31.69 10.92 30.88
N LEU A 783 31.75 9.59 30.85
CA LEU A 783 31.89 8.75 32.04
C LEU A 783 33.35 8.61 32.51
N GLU A 784 34.33 9.05 31.73
CA GLU A 784 35.73 9.06 32.11
C GLU A 784 36.05 10.17 33.12
N PRO A 785 36.86 9.94 34.17
CA PRO A 785 37.39 8.63 34.60
C PRO A 785 36.29 7.71 35.13
N LEU A 786 36.30 6.42 34.69
CA LEU A 786 35.17 5.50 35.00
C LEU A 786 35.06 5.19 36.49
N ASN A 787 36.17 5.14 37.21
CA ASN A 787 36.17 4.89 38.66
C ASN A 787 35.59 6.07 39.47
N GLU A 788 35.71 7.32 38.99
CA GLU A 788 35.14 8.49 39.63
C GLU A 788 33.64 8.63 39.39
N HIS A 789 33.15 8.05 38.29
CA HIS A 789 31.72 8.08 37.89
C HIS A 789 31.03 6.70 37.92
N LEU A 790 31.58 5.80 38.77
CA LEU A 790 31.18 4.40 38.83
C LEU A 790 29.68 4.21 39.09
N GLU A 791 29.08 4.99 39.99
CA GLU A 791 27.64 4.90 40.31
C GLU A 791 26.78 5.22 39.10
N THR A 792 27.11 6.28 38.35
CA THR A 792 26.40 6.65 37.12
C THR A 792 26.54 5.58 36.05
N TYR A 793 27.76 5.07 35.87
CA TYR A 793 28.02 3.99 34.93
C TYR A 793 27.23 2.73 35.28
N TYR A 794 27.21 2.34 36.58
CA TYR A 794 26.43 1.22 37.07
C TYR A 794 24.93 1.38 36.78
N GLN A 795 24.35 2.56 37.07
CA GLN A 795 22.92 2.84 36.86
C GLN A 795 22.53 2.83 35.38
N ILE A 796 23.37 3.34 34.48
CA ILE A 796 23.15 3.29 33.02
C ILE A 796 23.18 1.84 32.53
N MET A 797 24.18 1.07 32.93
CA MET A 797 24.27 -0.36 32.56
C MET A 797 23.04 -1.15 33.03
N MET A 798 22.68 -1.01 34.32
CA MET A 798 21.51 -1.68 34.89
C MET A 798 20.21 -1.33 34.18
N GLY A 799 20.04 -0.05 33.79
CA GLY A 799 18.88 0.40 33.03
C GLY A 799 18.82 -0.23 31.64
N ASN A 800 19.92 -0.23 30.92
CA ASN A 800 19.99 -0.78 29.57
C ASN A 800 19.80 -2.31 29.54
N TYR A 801 20.56 -3.04 30.35
CA TYR A 801 20.48 -4.50 30.38
C TYR A 801 19.18 -5.02 30.99
N GLY A 802 18.67 -4.34 32.03
CA GLY A 802 17.39 -4.67 32.63
C GLY A 802 16.20 -4.52 31.68
N ALA A 803 16.28 -3.59 30.69
CA ALA A 803 15.31 -3.42 29.63
C ALA A 803 15.63 -4.27 28.37
N GLY A 804 16.75 -5.00 28.36
CA GLY A 804 17.21 -5.76 27.19
C GLY A 804 17.69 -4.88 26.02
N ILE A 805 18.05 -3.62 26.31
CA ILE A 805 18.42 -2.63 25.30
C ILE A 805 19.91 -2.70 25.03
N GLN A 806 20.29 -2.73 23.77
CA GLN A 806 21.68 -2.55 23.38
C GLN A 806 22.11 -1.11 23.55
N ALA A 807 23.38 -0.93 23.94
CA ALA A 807 23.95 0.40 24.07
C ALA A 807 25.33 0.47 23.40
N CYS A 808 25.62 1.63 22.84
CA CYS A 808 26.93 1.99 22.31
C CYS A 808 27.83 2.45 23.45
N TYR A 809 28.45 1.50 24.15
CA TYR A 809 29.49 1.78 25.14
C TYR A 809 30.77 2.15 24.40
N ARG A 810 30.94 3.46 24.13
CA ARG A 810 31.93 3.96 23.18
C ARG A 810 33.17 4.48 23.89
N GLY A 811 34.29 3.84 23.67
CA GLY A 811 35.60 4.24 24.27
C GLY A 811 36.70 3.21 24.02
N PRO A 812 37.93 3.44 24.50
CA PRO A 812 39.07 2.55 24.33
C PRO A 812 39.12 1.43 25.36
N ARG A 813 38.23 1.41 26.37
CA ARG A 813 38.24 0.43 27.50
C ARG A 813 36.84 0.37 28.15
N LEU A 814 36.54 -0.75 28.78
CA LEU A 814 35.30 -0.96 29.56
C LEU A 814 35.49 -0.62 31.05
N TYR A 815 36.71 -0.68 31.55
CA TYR A 815 37.04 -0.35 32.93
C TYR A 815 38.44 0.20 33.03
N ASP A 816 38.75 0.94 34.11
CA ASP A 816 40.04 1.56 34.41
C ASP A 816 40.67 1.05 35.69
N THR A 817 39.89 0.48 36.63
CA THR A 817 40.32 -0.08 37.89
C THR A 817 39.70 -1.46 38.16
N GLU A 818 40.22 -2.22 39.13
CA GLU A 818 39.63 -3.48 39.56
C GLU A 818 38.23 -3.31 40.18
N GLU A 819 37.95 -2.16 40.79
CA GLU A 819 36.62 -1.82 41.32
C GLU A 819 35.63 -1.64 40.17
N THR A 820 35.97 -0.87 39.15
CA THR A 820 35.14 -0.68 37.94
C THR A 820 34.94 -2.00 37.18
N LYS A 821 36.01 -2.82 37.07
CA LYS A 821 35.92 -4.19 36.48
C LYS A 821 34.90 -5.05 37.22
N SER A 822 35.00 -5.07 38.55
CA SER A 822 34.09 -5.87 39.38
C SER A 822 32.65 -5.42 39.24
N CYS A 823 32.43 -4.11 39.13
CA CYS A 823 31.13 -3.53 38.89
C CYS A 823 30.54 -3.95 37.51
N VAL A 824 31.30 -3.80 36.42
CA VAL A 824 30.88 -4.20 35.08
C VAL A 824 30.58 -5.70 35.03
N LYS A 825 31.46 -6.52 35.58
CA LYS A 825 31.27 -7.98 35.65
C LYS A 825 29.98 -8.36 36.39
N LYS A 826 29.73 -7.72 37.54
CA LYS A 826 28.54 -7.97 38.35
C LYS A 826 27.22 -7.61 37.60
N VAL A 827 27.23 -6.56 36.79
CA VAL A 827 26.05 -6.16 36.00
C VAL A 827 25.75 -7.13 34.86
N ILE A 828 26.81 -7.66 34.23
CA ILE A 828 26.67 -8.59 33.10
C ILE A 828 26.35 -10.02 33.56
N SER A 829 26.88 -10.48 34.72
CA SER A 829 26.61 -11.83 35.27
C SER A 829 25.22 -11.97 35.89
#